data_26ec921ce64e71b1e302d10e99cee197
#
_entry.id   26ec921ce64e71b1e302d10e99cee197
#
_cell.length_a   1.000
_cell.length_b   1.000
_cell.length_c   1.000
_cell.angle_alpha   90.00
_cell.angle_beta   90.00
_cell.angle_gamma   90.00
#
_symmetry.space_group_name_H-M   'P 1'
#
loop_
_entity.id
_entity.type
_entity.pdbx_description
1 polymer ?
#
loop_
_entity_poly.entity_id
_entity_poly.type
_entity_poly.pdbx_seq_one_letter_code
_entity_poly.pdbx_strand_id
1 'polypeptide(L)'
;LTGAARVSVTESFFALGGDSISAIRLVSHARRGGLYLEVRDVFRYPDPRGLAAVGVKVAAVVERLPEVGPLRATPVAQWFLEEAGPIDRFNQAVSVRPAADIDPVVIETALRSLIKRHGALRLRYACSSGLEILSPEAAPQFSLDLLDEGLGEAAASVVLSSASEGLSPSEGRMVVGVWNAAQRELLLVIHHLSIDGVSWRVLLEELALLCAGETLPSLGHGLQDWMGYLTSEAARPERIGELEYWQDQTRAQYCLPLDGVVPETENTLGNAAHHSYVLDAQHTRLVLEAPSVYRAEINDLLIAALGMALGRWSKEAGRDVGSVVIDLEGHGREPGASGLDLTQTIGWFTSLYPVRLDLDHIDIADAFAGGDSAGHVLMRSKEVLHSIPDKGLGYGVLERLNAETGLQLRAQSGAPIVFNYLGSFEQVLEHGWQLCESGLVGVEQDSGQRRQHLIDVNAILTASGAMQVGWSYPVDMIDAGVIARVAEYFGDALIALSTHCHARPLAQRWSLVDLEAGVRNRITALELGELEVLYPDMERVVALTPLQQGLVFESIALPVGAMDPYHVNLALELAGDVDPDRVTASWRSIVQRHEILRLGLPGSVQGQGVGVIRGLSHFDFRVITASETVVLEDVLEADRREGFDLCSAPLFRGRLILRGSLAPWLVISNHHVVMDGWSLSVLMKDLLDSYAGIGLGAHLAWWERAEEIALRPLDTAQAYWRSYLSECDGPCVLDLPVSGEAGSGFGEVKEVLSEALTADLLRFGRRVGITPAIVVQGAYMLVVRQLAGSNQVMIGTTRSGRSGIDPREDSGVGLYINTLPVYSEVKDNLSVGDWLSGLQQDQAEQGSYEHLALNDVQRLVPGGESGSGLFEAMYVFENYPERASSAQGAGALQARLISAFDATQYPLALQAFGAGELGLRLTYDRGRFGQEAAGHVMQQVLHILDQFRDLGSERV
;
A
#
# COMPACT_ATOMS: atom_id res chain seq x y z
N LEU A 1 -2.33 -8.45 -21.07
CA LEU A 1 -2.00 -9.15 -19.83
C LEU A 1 -3.25 -9.81 -19.21
N THR A 2 -4.38 -9.15 -19.18
CA THR A 2 -5.65 -9.69 -18.63
C THR A 2 -6.61 -10.21 -19.73
N GLY A 3 -6.25 -10.11 -21.00
CA GLY A 3 -7.12 -10.47 -22.13
C GLY A 3 -8.28 -9.51 -22.40
N ALA A 4 -8.47 -8.47 -21.57
CA ALA A 4 -9.55 -7.52 -21.72
C ALA A 4 -9.34 -6.63 -22.95
N ALA A 5 -10.35 -6.54 -23.84
CA ALA A 5 -10.28 -5.75 -25.08
C ALA A 5 -10.23 -4.22 -24.78
N ARG A 6 -10.74 -3.78 -23.66
CA ARG A 6 -10.72 -2.41 -23.15
C ARG A 6 -10.63 -2.44 -21.63
N VAL A 7 -9.79 -1.58 -21.06
CA VAL A 7 -9.60 -1.42 -19.62
C VAL A 7 -9.92 0.02 -19.25
N SER A 8 -10.75 0.22 -18.22
CA SER A 8 -10.97 1.55 -17.65
C SER A 8 -9.72 1.97 -16.85
N VAL A 9 -9.43 3.26 -16.83
CA VAL A 9 -8.30 3.80 -16.07
C VAL A 9 -8.47 3.66 -14.53
N THR A 10 -9.66 3.27 -14.09
CA THR A 10 -10.02 3.04 -12.67
C THR A 10 -10.41 1.59 -12.38
N GLU A 11 -10.23 0.70 -13.34
CA GLU A 11 -10.58 -0.72 -13.18
C GLU A 11 -9.40 -1.49 -12.61
N SER A 12 -9.66 -2.28 -11.56
CA SER A 12 -8.61 -3.03 -10.88
C SER A 12 -8.03 -4.12 -11.77
N PHE A 13 -6.72 -4.21 -11.81
CA PHE A 13 -5.97 -5.25 -12.50
C PHE A 13 -6.39 -6.67 -12.04
N PHE A 14 -6.62 -6.84 -10.74
CA PHE A 14 -7.03 -8.13 -10.16
C PHE A 14 -8.49 -8.47 -10.51
N ALA A 15 -9.38 -7.46 -10.55
CA ALA A 15 -10.76 -7.66 -10.99
C ALA A 15 -10.87 -8.08 -12.47
N LEU A 16 -9.86 -7.75 -13.28
CA LEU A 16 -9.73 -8.18 -14.68
C LEU A 16 -9.07 -9.56 -14.83
N GLY A 17 -8.83 -10.27 -13.74
CA GLY A 17 -8.20 -11.61 -13.74
C GLY A 17 -6.67 -11.57 -13.66
N GLY A 18 -6.08 -10.45 -13.27
CA GLY A 18 -4.65 -10.36 -12.96
C GLY A 18 -4.32 -11.15 -11.68
N ASP A 19 -3.12 -11.72 -11.64
CA ASP A 19 -2.55 -12.44 -10.50
C ASP A 19 -1.14 -11.92 -10.15
N SER A 20 -0.52 -12.46 -9.12
CA SER A 20 0.83 -12.06 -8.69
C SER A 20 1.87 -12.24 -9.80
N ILE A 21 1.73 -13.25 -10.65
CA ILE A 21 2.67 -13.53 -11.73
C ILE A 21 2.47 -12.55 -12.88
N SER A 22 1.23 -12.27 -13.25
CA SER A 22 0.91 -11.27 -14.27
C SER A 22 1.23 -9.85 -13.81
N ALA A 23 1.23 -9.57 -12.48
CA ALA A 23 1.71 -8.30 -11.91
C ALA A 23 3.22 -8.10 -12.16
N ILE A 24 4.05 -9.14 -12.02
CA ILE A 24 5.48 -9.08 -12.35
C ILE A 24 5.66 -8.73 -13.84
N ARG A 25 4.86 -9.33 -14.74
CA ARG A 25 4.87 -9.01 -16.18
C ARG A 25 4.47 -7.56 -16.44
N LEU A 26 3.43 -7.08 -15.76
CA LEU A 26 3.00 -5.68 -15.90
C LEU A 26 4.14 -4.72 -15.58
N VAL A 27 4.86 -4.97 -14.48
CA VAL A 27 6.04 -4.18 -14.07
C VAL A 27 7.15 -4.27 -15.12
N SER A 28 7.44 -5.46 -15.65
CA SER A 28 8.42 -5.66 -16.71
C SER A 28 8.06 -4.89 -17.98
N HIS A 29 6.79 -4.93 -18.42
CA HIS A 29 6.32 -4.19 -19.59
C HIS A 29 6.37 -2.67 -19.38
N ALA A 30 5.98 -2.19 -18.19
CA ALA A 30 6.05 -0.78 -17.83
C ALA A 30 7.50 -0.25 -17.94
N ARG A 31 8.47 -1.02 -17.45
CA ARG A 31 9.91 -0.67 -17.55
C ARG A 31 10.40 -0.62 -18.97
N ARG A 32 9.99 -1.55 -19.84
CA ARG A 32 10.30 -1.49 -21.29
C ARG A 32 9.74 -0.21 -21.91
N GLY A 33 8.58 0.26 -21.43
CA GLY A 33 8.01 1.55 -21.81
C GLY A 33 8.67 2.77 -21.15
N GLY A 34 9.74 2.58 -20.35
CA GLY A 34 10.44 3.67 -19.65
C GLY A 34 9.76 4.12 -18.35
N LEU A 35 8.82 3.35 -17.81
CA LEU A 35 8.13 3.61 -16.56
C LEU A 35 8.58 2.60 -15.49
N TYR A 36 9.28 3.06 -14.47
CA TYR A 36 9.68 2.22 -13.35
C TYR A 36 8.53 2.08 -12.36
N LEU A 37 8.15 0.83 -12.09
CA LEU A 37 7.20 0.41 -11.06
C LEU A 37 7.83 -0.73 -10.27
N GLU A 38 7.38 -0.91 -9.04
CA GLU A 38 7.65 -2.11 -8.25
C GLU A 38 6.42 -3.02 -8.24
N VAL A 39 6.61 -4.32 -8.02
CA VAL A 39 5.49 -5.28 -7.99
C VAL A 39 4.48 -4.92 -6.89
N ARG A 40 4.97 -4.43 -5.73
CA ARG A 40 4.10 -3.95 -4.64
C ARG A 40 3.20 -2.78 -5.04
N ASP A 41 3.61 -1.96 -6.02
CA ASP A 41 2.81 -0.84 -6.50
C ASP A 41 1.54 -1.33 -7.21
N VAL A 42 1.62 -2.49 -7.90
CA VAL A 42 0.45 -3.10 -8.55
C VAL A 42 -0.58 -3.57 -7.52
N PHE A 43 -0.13 -4.10 -6.38
CA PHE A 43 -1.03 -4.49 -5.29
C PHE A 43 -1.63 -3.28 -4.56
N ARG A 44 -0.83 -2.24 -4.36
CA ARG A 44 -1.25 -1.02 -3.63
C ARG A 44 -2.14 -0.10 -4.48
N TYR A 45 -1.86 -0.02 -5.77
CA TYR A 45 -2.54 0.83 -6.75
C TYR A 45 -2.97 -0.02 -7.95
N PRO A 46 -3.99 -0.87 -7.81
CA PRO A 46 -4.27 -1.92 -8.78
C PRO A 46 -4.92 -1.43 -10.08
N ASP A 47 -4.99 -0.15 -10.32
CA ASP A 47 -5.59 0.44 -11.53
C ASP A 47 -4.58 1.29 -12.34
N PRO A 48 -4.79 1.48 -13.66
CA PRO A 48 -3.87 2.23 -14.52
C PRO A 48 -3.63 3.67 -14.08
N ARG A 49 -4.59 4.33 -13.44
CA ARG A 49 -4.46 5.70 -12.94
C ARG A 49 -3.52 5.75 -11.75
N GLY A 50 -3.73 4.87 -10.77
CA GLY A 50 -2.87 4.77 -9.59
C GLY A 50 -1.42 4.42 -9.96
N LEU A 51 -1.23 3.42 -10.84
CA LEU A 51 0.09 3.03 -11.33
C LEU A 51 0.81 4.16 -12.08
N ALA A 52 0.07 4.92 -12.91
CA ALA A 52 0.65 6.07 -13.62
C ALA A 52 1.06 7.21 -12.67
N ALA A 53 0.41 7.33 -11.52
CA ALA A 53 0.71 8.34 -10.52
C ALA A 53 2.00 8.05 -9.75
N VAL A 54 2.30 6.76 -9.48
CA VAL A 54 3.48 6.35 -8.71
C VAL A 54 4.67 5.97 -9.58
N GLY A 55 4.45 5.68 -10.86
CA GLY A 55 5.50 5.28 -11.80
C GLY A 55 6.52 6.38 -12.07
N VAL A 56 7.81 6.04 -11.94
CA VAL A 56 8.94 6.96 -12.14
C VAL A 56 9.58 6.73 -13.50
N LYS A 57 9.83 7.79 -14.28
CA LYS A 57 10.60 7.68 -15.53
C LYS A 57 12.08 7.49 -15.21
N VAL A 58 12.66 6.39 -15.65
CA VAL A 58 14.06 6.05 -15.39
C VAL A 58 14.94 6.46 -16.58
N ALA A 59 16.07 7.10 -16.29
CA ALA A 59 17.16 7.34 -17.22
C ALA A 59 18.33 6.38 -16.91
N ALA A 60 18.74 5.62 -17.94
CA ALA A 60 19.97 4.85 -18.07
C ALA A 60 20.12 3.53 -17.27
N VAL A 61 20.43 2.53 -18.07
CA VAL A 61 20.71 1.13 -17.70
C VAL A 61 22.20 0.98 -17.39
N VAL A 62 22.53 0.32 -16.27
CA VAL A 62 23.90 -0.12 -15.99
C VAL A 62 24.07 -1.54 -16.55
N GLU A 63 24.99 -1.72 -17.51
CA GLU A 63 25.36 -3.04 -18.00
C GLU A 63 26.12 -3.80 -16.91
N ARG A 64 25.62 -4.97 -16.49
CA ARG A 64 26.27 -5.80 -15.48
C ARG A 64 27.16 -6.86 -16.11
N LEU A 65 28.25 -7.18 -15.42
CA LEU A 65 29.10 -8.32 -15.78
C LEU A 65 28.35 -9.64 -15.48
N PRO A 66 28.56 -10.71 -16.26
CA PRO A 66 28.00 -12.03 -16.01
C PRO A 66 28.40 -12.57 -14.62
N GLU A 67 27.43 -13.13 -13.91
CA GLU A 67 27.70 -13.82 -12.64
C GLU A 67 28.57 -15.05 -12.86
N VAL A 68 29.53 -15.26 -11.95
CA VAL A 68 30.48 -16.39 -12.00
C VAL A 68 30.93 -16.76 -10.59
N GLY A 69 31.17 -18.07 -10.35
CA GLY A 69 31.76 -18.58 -9.13
C GLY A 69 30.76 -19.25 -8.19
N PRO A 70 31.17 -19.52 -6.94
CA PRO A 70 30.37 -20.25 -5.96
C PRO A 70 29.02 -19.59 -5.70
N LEU A 71 27.98 -20.41 -5.59
CA LEU A 71 26.62 -19.99 -5.25
C LEU A 71 26.12 -20.80 -4.07
N ARG A 72 25.62 -20.13 -3.03
CA ARG A 72 24.84 -20.82 -1.99
C ARG A 72 23.47 -21.16 -2.58
N ALA A 73 23.01 -22.41 -2.38
CA ALA A 73 21.71 -22.84 -2.85
C ALA A 73 20.56 -22.05 -2.19
N THR A 74 19.49 -21.76 -2.92
CA THR A 74 18.26 -21.22 -2.36
C THR A 74 17.65 -22.23 -1.37
N PRO A 75 16.79 -21.81 -0.43
CA PRO A 75 16.21 -22.74 0.55
C PRO A 75 15.56 -23.98 -0.10
N VAL A 76 14.79 -23.81 -1.19
CA VAL A 76 14.16 -24.92 -1.91
C VAL A 76 15.21 -25.80 -2.61
N ALA A 77 16.26 -25.22 -3.17
CA ALA A 77 17.33 -26.00 -3.79
C ALA A 77 18.16 -26.76 -2.74
N GLN A 78 18.37 -26.21 -1.52
CA GLN A 78 19.01 -26.95 -0.43
C GLN A 78 18.21 -28.17 -0.02
N TRP A 79 16.88 -28.00 0.18
CA TRP A 79 16.02 -29.13 0.46
C TRP A 79 16.15 -30.23 -0.61
N PHE A 80 16.05 -29.85 -1.89
CA PHE A 80 16.13 -30.80 -2.99
C PHE A 80 17.48 -31.54 -3.02
N LEU A 81 18.60 -30.83 -2.87
CA LEU A 81 19.94 -31.43 -2.92
C LEU A 81 20.25 -32.33 -1.72
N GLU A 82 19.64 -32.07 -0.56
CA GLU A 82 19.89 -32.83 0.68
C GLU A 82 18.95 -34.04 0.83
N GLU A 83 17.70 -33.95 0.37
CA GLU A 83 16.64 -34.87 0.76
C GLU A 83 15.99 -35.65 -0.41
N ALA A 84 15.98 -35.07 -1.62
CA ALA A 84 15.20 -35.66 -2.73
C ALA A 84 15.81 -36.96 -3.33
N GLY A 85 17.08 -37.26 -3.09
CA GLY A 85 17.75 -38.44 -3.64
C GLY A 85 18.38 -38.18 -5.03
N PRO A 86 18.10 -39.03 -6.09
CA PRO A 86 18.67 -38.77 -7.41
C PRO A 86 18.24 -37.41 -7.99
N ILE A 87 19.20 -36.64 -8.50
CA ILE A 87 18.96 -35.27 -8.97
C ILE A 87 19.03 -35.10 -10.50
N ASP A 88 19.64 -36.06 -11.22
CA ASP A 88 20.01 -35.83 -12.63
C ASP A 88 18.81 -35.68 -13.57
N ARG A 89 17.65 -36.21 -13.24
CA ARG A 89 16.41 -36.13 -14.02
C ARG A 89 15.33 -35.28 -13.36
N PHE A 90 15.67 -34.22 -12.74
CA PHE A 90 14.71 -33.26 -12.19
C PHE A 90 14.60 -32.05 -13.13
N ASN A 91 13.69 -32.12 -14.11
CA ASN A 91 13.60 -31.12 -15.18
C ASN A 91 12.16 -30.66 -15.43
N GLN A 92 12.05 -29.53 -16.11
CA GLN A 92 10.81 -29.01 -16.69
C GLN A 92 10.99 -28.91 -18.21
N ALA A 93 9.93 -29.17 -18.97
CA ALA A 93 9.95 -29.11 -20.42
C ALA A 93 8.78 -28.31 -20.97
N VAL A 94 9.07 -27.49 -21.99
CA VAL A 94 8.09 -26.65 -22.68
C VAL A 94 8.24 -26.83 -24.19
N SER A 95 7.13 -27.03 -24.90
CA SER A 95 7.10 -27.03 -26.38
C SER A 95 6.45 -25.75 -26.91
N VAL A 96 7.15 -25.05 -27.81
CA VAL A 96 6.69 -23.79 -28.40
C VAL A 96 6.81 -23.77 -29.91
N ARG A 97 5.90 -23.06 -30.58
CA ARG A 97 5.90 -22.86 -32.02
C ARG A 97 6.04 -21.38 -32.35
N PRO A 98 7.05 -20.96 -33.13
CA PRO A 98 7.17 -19.59 -33.58
C PRO A 98 6.08 -19.23 -34.60
N ALA A 99 5.65 -17.93 -34.60
CA ALA A 99 4.64 -17.42 -35.53
C ALA A 99 5.10 -17.44 -37.00
N ALA A 100 6.39 -17.20 -37.24
CA ALA A 100 7.01 -17.13 -38.57
C ALA A 100 7.94 -18.33 -38.79
N ASP A 101 8.33 -18.54 -40.02
CA ASP A 101 9.37 -19.51 -40.36
C ASP A 101 10.74 -18.95 -39.95
N ILE A 102 11.36 -19.61 -39.00
CA ILE A 102 12.64 -19.18 -38.41
C ILE A 102 13.69 -20.26 -38.69
N ASP A 103 14.85 -19.85 -39.17
CA ASP A 103 15.99 -20.74 -39.35
C ASP A 103 16.42 -21.32 -37.98
N PRO A 104 16.54 -22.62 -37.81
CA PRO A 104 17.02 -23.24 -36.55
C PRO A 104 18.36 -22.67 -36.04
N VAL A 105 19.22 -22.17 -36.94
CA VAL A 105 20.49 -21.50 -36.60
C VAL A 105 20.26 -20.20 -35.84
N VAL A 106 19.18 -19.46 -36.15
CA VAL A 106 18.81 -18.25 -35.42
C VAL A 106 18.36 -18.62 -34.00
N ILE A 107 17.51 -19.66 -33.84
CA ILE A 107 17.07 -20.18 -32.53
C ILE A 107 18.27 -20.64 -31.69
N GLU A 108 19.17 -21.41 -32.27
CA GLU A 108 20.39 -21.86 -31.58
C GLU A 108 21.25 -20.69 -31.12
N THR A 109 21.43 -19.68 -31.97
CA THR A 109 22.21 -18.47 -31.65
C THR A 109 21.58 -17.68 -30.54
N ALA A 110 20.25 -17.54 -30.55
CA ALA A 110 19.49 -16.88 -29.50
C ALA A 110 19.62 -17.64 -28.15
N LEU A 111 19.43 -18.95 -28.13
CA LEU A 111 19.60 -19.79 -26.93
C LEU A 111 21.04 -19.72 -26.38
N ARG A 112 22.06 -19.77 -27.23
CA ARG A 112 23.45 -19.56 -26.81
C ARG A 112 23.66 -18.18 -26.15
N SER A 113 23.00 -17.15 -26.67
CA SER A 113 23.06 -15.80 -26.10
C SER A 113 22.40 -15.74 -24.73
N LEU A 114 21.23 -16.40 -24.56
CA LEU A 114 20.52 -16.48 -23.28
C LEU A 114 21.30 -17.28 -22.23
N ILE A 115 21.92 -18.41 -22.61
CA ILE A 115 22.78 -19.19 -21.71
C ILE A 115 23.98 -18.35 -21.23
N LYS A 116 24.60 -17.55 -22.12
CA LYS A 116 25.69 -16.63 -21.72
C LYS A 116 25.19 -15.54 -20.77
N ARG A 117 23.98 -15.03 -21.01
CA ARG A 117 23.37 -13.91 -20.28
C ARG A 117 22.97 -14.31 -18.85
N HIS A 118 22.27 -15.44 -18.68
CA HIS A 118 21.69 -15.86 -17.41
C HIS A 118 22.59 -16.87 -16.67
N GLY A 119 23.07 -16.48 -15.49
CA GLY A 119 23.93 -17.31 -14.66
C GLY A 119 23.29 -18.66 -14.28
N ALA A 120 21.98 -18.68 -14.01
CA ALA A 120 21.26 -19.91 -13.67
C ALA A 120 21.35 -21.00 -14.73
N LEU A 121 21.38 -20.65 -16.00
CA LEU A 121 21.49 -21.62 -17.12
C LEU A 121 22.90 -22.20 -17.28
N ARG A 122 23.87 -21.73 -16.46
CA ARG A 122 25.25 -22.18 -16.38
C ARG A 122 25.63 -22.74 -15.03
N LEU A 123 24.60 -23.14 -14.23
CA LEU A 123 24.83 -23.79 -12.94
C LEU A 123 25.54 -25.13 -13.12
N ARG A 124 26.44 -25.43 -12.19
CA ARG A 124 27.04 -26.74 -12.01
C ARG A 124 26.90 -27.16 -10.55
N TYR A 125 26.53 -28.40 -10.33
CA TYR A 125 26.49 -29.00 -9.01
C TYR A 125 27.52 -30.10 -8.87
N ALA A 126 28.38 -30.01 -7.86
CA ALA A 126 29.30 -31.08 -7.50
C ALA A 126 29.19 -31.39 -6.00
N CYS A 127 29.00 -32.65 -5.65
CA CYS A 127 28.84 -33.07 -4.25
C CYS A 127 29.97 -32.59 -3.33
N SER A 128 31.17 -32.35 -3.89
CA SER A 128 32.33 -31.90 -3.13
C SER A 128 32.45 -30.38 -2.96
N SER A 129 31.86 -29.57 -3.86
CA SER A 129 32.01 -28.12 -3.89
C SER A 129 30.67 -27.35 -3.86
N GLY A 130 29.55 -28.06 -3.92
CA GLY A 130 28.22 -27.41 -3.94
C GLY A 130 27.84 -26.85 -5.31
N LEU A 131 27.02 -25.83 -5.32
CA LEU A 131 26.60 -25.10 -6.54
C LEU A 131 27.61 -24.03 -6.90
N GLU A 132 27.85 -23.87 -8.21
CA GLU A 132 28.59 -22.77 -8.78
C GLU A 132 28.01 -22.32 -10.13
N ILE A 133 28.22 -21.08 -10.49
CA ILE A 133 27.92 -20.50 -11.79
C ILE A 133 29.18 -20.53 -12.63
N LEU A 134 29.17 -21.31 -13.72
CA LEU A 134 30.31 -21.39 -14.64
C LEU A 134 30.47 -20.07 -15.43
N SER A 135 31.70 -19.72 -15.79
CA SER A 135 31.90 -18.62 -16.75
C SER A 135 31.31 -18.99 -18.11
N PRO A 136 30.93 -17.99 -18.93
CA PRO A 136 30.41 -18.27 -20.29
C PRO A 136 31.33 -19.13 -21.17
N GLU A 137 32.64 -19.07 -20.93
CA GLU A 137 33.66 -19.83 -21.65
C GLU A 137 33.82 -21.26 -21.11
N ALA A 138 33.56 -21.46 -19.81
CA ALA A 138 33.67 -22.75 -19.14
C ALA A 138 32.38 -23.58 -19.24
N ALA A 139 31.25 -22.95 -19.53
CA ALA A 139 29.96 -23.64 -19.70
C ALA A 139 30.01 -24.57 -20.92
N PRO A 140 29.36 -25.76 -20.86
CA PRO A 140 29.22 -26.64 -22.00
C PRO A 140 28.64 -25.91 -23.21
N GLN A 141 29.17 -26.21 -24.41
CA GLN A 141 28.65 -25.61 -25.64
C GLN A 141 27.26 -26.18 -25.93
N PHE A 142 26.28 -25.29 -26.05
CA PHE A 142 24.93 -25.64 -26.43
C PHE A 142 24.85 -25.90 -27.96
N SER A 143 24.17 -26.97 -28.35
CA SER A 143 23.76 -27.25 -29.73
C SER A 143 22.27 -27.62 -29.74
N LEU A 144 21.58 -27.22 -30.81
CA LEU A 144 20.19 -27.55 -31.03
C LEU A 144 20.09 -28.87 -31.78
N ASP A 145 19.43 -29.85 -31.22
CA ASP A 145 19.19 -31.12 -31.88
C ASP A 145 18.08 -30.99 -32.93
N LEU A 146 18.30 -31.55 -34.14
CA LEU A 146 17.38 -31.40 -35.27
C LEU A 146 16.67 -32.74 -35.54
N LEU A 147 15.35 -32.66 -35.67
CA LEU A 147 14.50 -33.80 -36.08
C LEU A 147 13.74 -33.42 -37.35
N ASP A 148 13.83 -34.33 -38.38
CA ASP A 148 13.20 -34.08 -39.66
C ASP A 148 11.82 -34.76 -39.80
N GLU A 149 11.45 -35.66 -38.90
CA GLU A 149 10.22 -36.43 -38.95
C GLU A 149 9.16 -35.88 -38.01
N GLY A 150 7.88 -35.92 -38.43
CA GLY A 150 6.74 -35.60 -37.58
C GLY A 150 6.57 -36.61 -36.45
N LEU A 151 6.43 -36.13 -35.24
CA LEU A 151 6.29 -36.93 -34.01
C LEU A 151 4.81 -37.18 -33.69
N GLY A 152 4.40 -38.47 -33.56
CA GLY A 152 3.19 -38.84 -32.86
C GLY A 152 3.43 -38.86 -31.34
N GLU A 153 2.36 -38.93 -30.53
CA GLU A 153 2.44 -38.87 -29.06
C GLU A 153 3.48 -39.83 -28.44
N ALA A 154 3.53 -41.06 -28.89
CA ALA A 154 4.49 -42.03 -28.38
C ALA A 154 5.95 -41.65 -28.72
N ALA A 155 6.19 -41.08 -29.89
CA ALA A 155 7.52 -40.62 -30.30
C ALA A 155 7.93 -39.35 -29.60
N ALA A 156 7.00 -38.43 -29.27
CA ALA A 156 7.25 -37.23 -28.47
C ALA A 156 7.72 -37.55 -27.06
N SER A 157 7.15 -38.60 -26.42
CA SER A 157 7.59 -39.09 -25.11
C SER A 157 9.02 -39.63 -25.15
N VAL A 158 9.40 -40.35 -26.22
CA VAL A 158 10.77 -40.86 -26.39
C VAL A 158 11.77 -39.73 -26.58
N VAL A 159 11.40 -38.69 -27.34
CA VAL A 159 12.26 -37.54 -27.56
C VAL A 159 12.45 -36.77 -26.26
N LEU A 160 11.39 -36.58 -25.46
CA LEU A 160 11.47 -35.96 -24.16
C LEU A 160 12.40 -36.71 -23.19
N SER A 161 12.26 -38.06 -23.15
CA SER A 161 13.13 -38.92 -22.32
C SER A 161 14.59 -38.81 -22.76
N SER A 162 14.86 -38.87 -24.05
CA SER A 162 16.22 -38.71 -24.58
C SER A 162 16.81 -37.31 -24.29
N ALA A 163 16.02 -36.24 -24.43
CA ALA A 163 16.43 -34.90 -24.11
C ALA A 163 16.72 -34.72 -22.59
N SER A 164 15.89 -35.35 -21.74
CA SER A 164 16.09 -35.37 -20.28
C SER A 164 17.37 -36.09 -19.89
N GLU A 165 17.73 -37.20 -20.59
CA GLU A 165 19.01 -37.88 -20.40
C GLU A 165 20.24 -37.05 -20.84
N GLY A 166 20.03 -36.08 -21.72
CA GLY A 166 21.05 -35.12 -22.15
C GLY A 166 21.45 -34.09 -21.06
N LEU A 167 20.67 -33.90 -20.01
CA LEU A 167 20.99 -33.01 -18.88
C LEU A 167 22.08 -33.66 -18.02
N SER A 168 22.95 -32.80 -17.45
CA SER A 168 24.00 -33.22 -16.50
C SER A 168 24.36 -32.05 -15.60
N PRO A 169 23.69 -31.90 -14.43
CA PRO A 169 24.05 -30.87 -13.45
C PRO A 169 25.50 -30.93 -13.02
N SER A 170 26.10 -32.12 -12.93
CA SER A 170 27.50 -32.30 -12.55
C SER A 170 28.49 -31.77 -13.58
N GLU A 171 28.13 -31.73 -14.86
CA GLU A 171 28.92 -31.14 -15.95
C GLU A 171 28.53 -29.70 -16.27
N GLY A 172 27.43 -29.17 -15.67
CA GLY A 172 26.87 -27.85 -15.97
C GLY A 172 25.99 -27.79 -17.22
N ARG A 173 25.53 -28.94 -17.69
CA ARG A 173 24.62 -29.05 -18.83
C ARG A 173 23.17 -29.00 -18.33
N MET A 174 22.66 -27.78 -18.25
CA MET A 174 21.36 -27.49 -17.63
C MET A 174 20.24 -27.31 -18.65
N VAL A 175 20.55 -27.21 -19.95
CA VAL A 175 19.60 -26.90 -21.03
C VAL A 175 19.81 -27.87 -22.20
N VAL A 176 18.73 -28.47 -22.68
CA VAL A 176 18.67 -29.24 -23.94
C VAL A 176 17.57 -28.66 -24.78
N GLY A 177 17.80 -28.51 -26.08
CA GLY A 177 16.83 -28.02 -27.05
C GLY A 177 16.72 -28.96 -28.25
N VAL A 178 15.51 -29.25 -28.66
CA VAL A 178 15.20 -30.10 -29.82
C VAL A 178 14.26 -29.36 -30.76
N TRP A 179 14.68 -29.13 -31.98
CA TRP A 179 13.87 -28.55 -33.05
C TRP A 179 13.28 -29.61 -33.96
N ASN A 180 11.95 -29.70 -34.02
CA ASN A 180 11.22 -30.54 -34.96
C ASN A 180 10.88 -29.71 -36.21
N ALA A 181 11.57 -29.98 -37.31
CA ALA A 181 11.39 -29.27 -38.56
C ALA A 181 10.01 -29.53 -39.21
N ALA A 182 9.49 -30.79 -39.11
CA ALA A 182 8.21 -31.15 -39.71
C ALA A 182 7.01 -30.45 -39.01
N GLN A 183 7.07 -30.27 -37.70
CA GLN A 183 6.01 -29.64 -36.90
C GLN A 183 6.32 -28.15 -36.63
N ARG A 184 7.54 -27.70 -36.94
CA ARG A 184 8.05 -26.34 -36.61
C ARG A 184 7.91 -26.04 -35.10
N GLU A 185 8.34 -26.99 -34.27
CA GLU A 185 8.23 -26.91 -32.82
C GLU A 185 9.60 -27.01 -32.18
N LEU A 186 9.80 -26.14 -31.17
CA LEU A 186 10.97 -26.14 -30.30
C LEU A 186 10.58 -26.76 -28.95
N LEU A 187 11.14 -27.94 -28.63
CA LEU A 187 11.10 -28.51 -27.28
C LEU A 187 12.33 -28.01 -26.52
N LEU A 188 12.11 -27.38 -25.39
CA LEU A 188 13.16 -26.98 -24.43
C LEU A 188 12.98 -27.83 -23.17
N VAL A 189 14.07 -28.47 -22.72
CA VAL A 189 14.15 -29.23 -21.48
C VAL A 189 15.24 -28.58 -20.61
N ILE A 190 14.86 -28.14 -19.42
CA ILE A 190 15.77 -27.41 -18.53
C ILE A 190 15.71 -28.04 -17.14
N HIS A 191 16.88 -28.24 -16.54
CA HIS A 191 16.97 -28.76 -15.19
C HIS A 191 16.34 -27.77 -14.19
N HIS A 192 15.49 -28.27 -13.28
CA HIS A 192 14.69 -27.39 -12.41
C HIS A 192 15.53 -26.55 -11.44
N LEU A 193 16.74 -26.95 -11.10
CA LEU A 193 17.69 -26.10 -10.35
C LEU A 193 17.97 -24.74 -11.03
N SER A 194 17.73 -24.64 -12.34
CA SER A 194 18.00 -23.45 -13.16
C SER A 194 16.78 -22.64 -13.52
N ILE A 195 15.58 -23.18 -13.30
CA ILE A 195 14.35 -22.54 -13.82
C ILE A 195 13.14 -22.82 -12.93
N ASP A 196 12.23 -21.86 -12.83
CA ASP A 196 10.89 -21.96 -12.24
C ASP A 196 9.82 -21.45 -13.22
N GLY A 197 8.55 -21.49 -12.84
CA GLY A 197 7.43 -21.10 -13.68
C GLY A 197 7.49 -19.63 -14.15
N VAL A 198 8.01 -18.71 -13.34
CA VAL A 198 8.21 -17.30 -13.71
C VAL A 198 9.40 -17.17 -14.67
N SER A 199 10.48 -17.90 -14.41
CA SER A 199 11.67 -17.92 -15.28
C SER A 199 11.38 -18.41 -16.70
N TRP A 200 10.47 -19.37 -16.87
CA TRP A 200 10.05 -19.81 -18.20
C TRP A 200 9.48 -18.68 -19.03
N ARG A 201 8.68 -17.82 -18.43
CA ARG A 201 8.08 -16.68 -19.13
C ARG A 201 9.15 -15.69 -19.57
N VAL A 202 10.11 -15.37 -18.68
CA VAL A 202 11.26 -14.49 -19.01
C VAL A 202 12.07 -15.09 -20.16
N LEU A 203 12.40 -16.39 -20.08
CA LEU A 203 13.20 -17.09 -21.09
C LEU A 203 12.55 -17.07 -22.46
N LEU A 204 11.26 -17.39 -22.54
CA LEU A 204 10.51 -17.48 -23.79
C LEU A 204 10.28 -16.09 -24.41
N GLU A 205 10.01 -15.05 -23.60
CA GLU A 205 9.92 -13.67 -24.06
C GLU A 205 11.25 -13.19 -24.63
N GLU A 206 12.36 -13.40 -23.94
CA GLU A 206 13.69 -13.01 -24.41
C GLU A 206 14.13 -13.79 -25.65
N LEU A 207 13.76 -15.09 -25.75
CA LEU A 207 14.01 -15.91 -26.92
C LEU A 207 13.28 -15.33 -28.15
N ALA A 208 12.00 -14.98 -27.99
CA ALA A 208 11.20 -14.41 -29.06
C ALA A 208 11.76 -13.06 -29.55
N LEU A 209 12.19 -12.19 -28.64
CA LEU A 209 12.84 -10.91 -28.96
C LEU A 209 14.12 -11.11 -29.75
N LEU A 210 15.01 -12.01 -29.29
CA LEU A 210 16.27 -12.29 -30.02
C LEU A 210 16.03 -12.87 -31.40
N CYS A 211 15.06 -13.76 -31.54
CA CYS A 211 14.69 -14.32 -32.85
C CYS A 211 14.09 -13.26 -33.79
N ALA A 212 13.45 -12.22 -33.26
CA ALA A 212 12.98 -11.06 -34.02
C ALA A 212 14.09 -10.04 -34.33
N GLY A 213 15.30 -10.21 -33.81
CA GLY A 213 16.42 -9.28 -33.97
C GLY A 213 16.32 -8.06 -33.07
N GLU A 214 15.52 -8.10 -32.02
CA GLU A 214 15.33 -7.02 -31.07
C GLU A 214 16.34 -7.07 -29.92
N THR A 215 16.52 -5.93 -29.25
CA THR A 215 17.42 -5.81 -28.09
C THR A 215 16.72 -6.26 -26.81
N LEU A 216 17.42 -7.01 -25.98
CA LEU A 216 16.90 -7.45 -24.68
C LEU A 216 16.87 -6.31 -23.66
N PRO A 217 15.89 -6.34 -22.72
CA PRO A 217 15.90 -5.45 -21.57
C PRO A 217 17.15 -5.66 -20.72
N SER A 218 17.52 -4.66 -19.90
CA SER A 218 18.65 -4.80 -18.99
C SER A 218 18.37 -5.86 -17.92
N LEU A 219 19.41 -6.60 -17.53
CA LEU A 219 19.33 -7.44 -16.34
C LEU A 219 19.34 -6.58 -15.08
N GLY A 220 18.45 -6.90 -14.15
CA GLY A 220 18.45 -6.38 -12.79
C GLY A 220 19.52 -7.06 -11.92
N HIS A 221 19.14 -7.56 -10.75
CA HIS A 221 20.01 -8.29 -9.84
C HIS A 221 20.03 -9.78 -10.18
N GLY A 222 21.12 -10.47 -9.84
CA GLY A 222 21.31 -11.88 -10.15
C GLY A 222 21.03 -12.79 -8.95
N LEU A 223 21.27 -14.10 -9.16
CA LEU A 223 21.13 -15.12 -8.11
C LEU A 223 22.13 -14.91 -6.95
N GLN A 224 23.33 -14.45 -7.23
CA GLN A 224 24.33 -14.18 -6.17
C GLN A 224 23.91 -13.02 -5.30
N ASP A 225 23.37 -11.94 -5.88
CA ASP A 225 22.81 -10.81 -5.13
C ASP A 225 21.65 -11.26 -4.25
N TRP A 226 20.73 -12.08 -4.81
CA TRP A 226 19.59 -12.62 -4.08
C TRP A 226 20.02 -13.49 -2.90
N MET A 227 20.93 -14.42 -3.11
CA MET A 227 21.43 -15.27 -2.04
C MET A 227 22.21 -14.51 -0.97
N GLY A 228 22.90 -13.43 -1.35
CA GLY A 228 23.51 -12.49 -0.41
C GLY A 228 22.47 -11.85 0.51
N TYR A 229 21.38 -11.37 -0.08
CA TYR A 229 20.25 -10.81 0.66
C TYR A 229 19.62 -11.84 1.60
N LEU A 230 19.21 -13.02 1.11
CA LEU A 230 18.59 -14.06 1.95
C LEU A 230 19.50 -14.50 3.11
N THR A 231 20.80 -14.56 2.86
CA THR A 231 21.78 -14.90 3.91
C THR A 231 21.85 -13.82 4.98
N SER A 232 21.74 -12.54 4.60
CA SER A 232 21.69 -11.44 5.56
C SER A 232 20.38 -11.44 6.35
N GLU A 233 19.25 -11.72 5.69
CA GLU A 233 17.93 -11.83 6.33
C GLU A 233 17.89 -12.93 7.39
N ALA A 234 18.56 -14.05 7.17
CA ALA A 234 18.59 -15.17 8.12
C ALA A 234 19.18 -14.79 9.50
N ALA A 235 19.94 -13.72 9.59
CA ALA A 235 20.57 -13.25 10.83
C ALA A 235 19.85 -12.03 11.45
N ARG A 236 18.83 -11.46 10.79
CA ARG A 236 18.13 -10.28 11.28
C ARG A 236 17.23 -10.62 12.47
N PRO A 237 17.24 -9.82 13.55
CA PRO A 237 16.37 -10.04 14.70
C PRO A 237 14.87 -10.07 14.34
N GLU A 238 14.43 -9.22 13.43
CA GLU A 238 13.05 -9.16 12.96
C GLU A 238 12.63 -10.47 12.29
N ARG A 239 13.52 -11.03 11.45
CA ARG A 239 13.28 -12.32 10.78
C ARG A 239 13.25 -13.47 11.78
N ILE A 240 14.18 -13.49 12.73
CA ILE A 240 14.22 -14.49 13.81
C ILE A 240 12.94 -14.39 14.68
N GLY A 241 12.41 -13.19 14.87
CA GLY A 241 11.15 -12.96 15.58
C GLY A 241 9.92 -13.66 14.95
N GLU A 242 9.97 -14.06 13.68
CA GLU A 242 8.90 -14.84 13.04
C GLU A 242 8.87 -16.31 13.47
N LEU A 243 9.87 -16.81 14.18
CA LEU A 243 9.99 -18.23 14.53
C LEU A 243 8.75 -18.76 15.25
N GLU A 244 8.18 -18.03 16.20
CA GLU A 244 6.99 -18.44 16.95
C GLU A 244 5.77 -18.56 16.01
N TYR A 245 5.60 -17.60 15.09
CA TYR A 245 4.56 -17.66 14.08
C TYR A 245 4.66 -18.94 13.23
N TRP A 246 5.86 -19.25 12.72
CA TRP A 246 6.06 -20.44 11.89
C TRP A 246 5.90 -21.75 12.65
N GLN A 247 6.31 -21.77 13.93
CA GLN A 247 6.05 -22.92 14.81
C GLN A 247 4.56 -23.13 15.04
N ASP A 248 3.77 -22.06 15.14
CA ASP A 248 2.32 -22.17 15.27
C ASP A 248 1.65 -22.70 14.01
N GLN A 249 2.11 -22.30 12.82
CA GLN A 249 1.61 -22.84 11.55
C GLN A 249 1.81 -24.35 11.42
N THR A 250 2.87 -24.91 12.00
CA THR A 250 3.21 -26.33 11.93
C THR A 250 2.66 -27.16 13.09
N ARG A 251 2.13 -26.55 14.15
CA ARG A 251 1.60 -27.24 15.37
C ARG A 251 0.29 -27.99 15.16
N ALA A 252 -0.30 -28.01 14.00
CA ALA A 252 -1.59 -28.67 13.81
C ALA A 252 -1.54 -30.17 14.07
N GLN A 253 -2.55 -30.66 14.74
CA GLN A 253 -2.81 -32.10 14.80
C GLN A 253 -3.32 -32.54 13.45
N TYR A 254 -2.50 -33.24 12.71
CA TYR A 254 -2.90 -33.85 11.43
C TYR A 254 -4.06 -34.79 11.61
N CYS A 255 -5.06 -34.61 10.83
CA CYS A 255 -6.17 -35.51 10.72
C CYS A 255 -6.48 -35.91 9.28
N LEU A 256 -5.44 -36.12 8.45
CA LEU A 256 -5.72 -36.96 7.27
C LEU A 256 -6.15 -38.33 7.78
N PRO A 257 -7.29 -38.85 7.31
CA PRO A 257 -7.80 -40.16 7.76
C PRO A 257 -7.03 -41.30 7.10
N LEU A 258 -5.70 -41.29 7.28
CA LEU A 258 -4.79 -42.34 6.87
C LEU A 258 -4.51 -43.22 8.06
N ASP A 259 -4.72 -44.56 7.88
CA ASP A 259 -4.41 -45.56 8.89
C ASP A 259 -2.94 -45.96 8.78
N GLY A 260 -2.10 -45.53 9.69
CA GLY A 260 -0.71 -45.99 9.83
C GLY A 260 0.36 -44.93 9.72
N VAL A 261 1.57 -45.20 10.25
CA VAL A 261 2.78 -44.41 10.06
C VAL A 261 3.35 -44.77 8.67
N VAL A 262 3.46 -43.77 7.83
CA VAL A 262 4.05 -43.87 6.49
C VAL A 262 5.56 -44.05 6.63
N PRO A 263 6.18 -45.15 6.14
CA PRO A 263 7.61 -45.19 5.99
C PRO A 263 8.03 -44.17 4.91
N GLU A 264 8.86 -43.19 5.28
CA GLU A 264 9.39 -42.19 4.31
C GLU A 264 10.04 -42.81 3.07
N THR A 265 10.52 -44.04 3.19
CA THR A 265 11.16 -44.80 2.10
C THR A 265 10.21 -45.23 1.00
N GLU A 266 8.89 -45.24 1.20
CA GLU A 266 7.88 -45.67 0.24
C GLU A 266 7.23 -44.53 -0.55
N ASN A 267 7.40 -43.28 -0.08
CA ASN A 267 6.88 -42.10 -0.77
C ASN A 267 7.86 -41.59 -1.86
N THR A 268 7.88 -42.32 -2.98
CA THR A 268 8.74 -42.00 -4.14
C THR A 268 7.91 -41.72 -5.38
N LEU A 269 8.51 -41.07 -6.37
CA LEU A 269 7.85 -40.78 -7.66
C LEU A 269 7.50 -42.03 -8.44
N GLY A 270 8.29 -43.09 -8.30
CA GLY A 270 7.97 -44.41 -8.91
C GLY A 270 6.73 -45.07 -8.33
N ASN A 271 6.30 -44.66 -7.12
CA ASN A 271 5.10 -45.16 -6.45
C ASN A 271 3.93 -44.14 -6.52
N ALA A 272 4.08 -43.07 -7.29
CA ALA A 272 3.05 -42.06 -7.43
C ALA A 272 2.02 -42.40 -8.51
N ALA A 273 0.73 -42.27 -8.19
CA ALA A 273 -0.35 -42.19 -9.15
C ALA A 273 -0.91 -40.81 -9.31
N HIS A 274 -1.64 -40.59 -10.40
CA HIS A 274 -2.23 -39.31 -10.73
C HIS A 274 -3.74 -39.45 -10.94
N HIS A 275 -4.50 -38.47 -10.39
CA HIS A 275 -5.92 -38.29 -10.68
C HIS A 275 -6.14 -36.87 -11.17
N SER A 276 -7.00 -36.69 -12.17
CA SER A 276 -7.33 -35.36 -12.72
C SER A 276 -8.83 -35.10 -12.59
N TYR A 277 -9.15 -33.95 -12.00
CA TYR A 277 -10.50 -33.41 -11.94
C TYR A 277 -10.59 -32.18 -12.85
N VAL A 278 -11.69 -32.03 -13.60
CA VAL A 278 -11.89 -30.92 -14.51
C VAL A 278 -13.19 -30.20 -14.18
N LEU A 279 -13.10 -28.93 -13.80
CA LEU A 279 -14.22 -28.02 -13.68
C LEU A 279 -14.42 -27.32 -15.04
N ASP A 280 -15.62 -27.44 -15.63
CA ASP A 280 -15.89 -26.87 -16.95
C ASP A 280 -15.74 -25.33 -16.98
N ALA A 281 -15.64 -24.78 -18.20
CA ALA A 281 -15.38 -23.36 -18.40
C ALA A 281 -16.48 -22.43 -17.84
N GLN A 282 -17.74 -22.88 -17.76
CA GLN A 282 -18.84 -22.09 -17.22
C GLN A 282 -18.70 -21.93 -15.71
N HIS A 283 -18.50 -23.04 -14.99
CA HIS A 283 -18.31 -23.03 -13.53
C HIS A 283 -16.96 -22.36 -13.15
N THR A 284 -15.91 -22.61 -13.93
CA THR A 284 -14.61 -21.95 -13.74
C THR A 284 -14.73 -20.44 -13.76
N ARG A 285 -15.46 -19.88 -14.74
CA ARG A 285 -15.67 -18.40 -14.79
C ARG A 285 -16.38 -17.88 -13.54
N LEU A 286 -17.44 -18.56 -13.07
CA LEU A 286 -18.14 -18.17 -11.85
C LEU A 286 -17.24 -18.24 -10.62
N VAL A 287 -16.35 -19.23 -10.55
CA VAL A 287 -15.36 -19.39 -9.47
C VAL A 287 -14.35 -18.25 -9.49
N LEU A 288 -13.88 -17.83 -10.67
CA LEU A 288 -12.93 -16.72 -10.81
C LEU A 288 -13.53 -15.35 -10.44
N GLU A 289 -14.83 -15.14 -10.66
CA GLU A 289 -15.54 -13.91 -10.33
C GLU A 289 -15.92 -13.83 -8.83
N ALA A 290 -16.12 -14.97 -8.18
CA ALA A 290 -16.68 -15.09 -6.84
C ALA A 290 -15.85 -14.39 -5.71
N PRO A 291 -14.52 -14.45 -5.67
CA PRO A 291 -13.74 -13.91 -4.56
C PRO A 291 -13.92 -12.40 -4.35
N SER A 292 -14.22 -11.65 -5.42
CA SER A 292 -14.40 -10.19 -5.39
C SER A 292 -15.43 -9.72 -4.36
N VAL A 293 -16.47 -10.54 -4.06
CA VAL A 293 -17.51 -10.25 -3.06
C VAL A 293 -16.93 -10.11 -1.65
N TYR A 294 -15.85 -10.83 -1.36
CA TYR A 294 -15.15 -10.83 -0.08
C TYR A 294 -13.81 -10.09 -0.13
N ARG A 295 -13.55 -9.32 -1.18
CA ARG A 295 -12.23 -8.69 -1.41
C ARG A 295 -11.09 -9.72 -1.33
N ALA A 296 -11.39 -10.96 -1.71
CA ALA A 296 -10.50 -12.09 -1.67
C ALA A 296 -9.85 -12.32 -3.05
N GLU A 297 -8.75 -13.04 -3.05
CA GLU A 297 -8.09 -13.52 -4.26
C GLU A 297 -8.55 -14.93 -4.60
N ILE A 298 -8.23 -15.39 -5.83
CA ILE A 298 -8.59 -16.75 -6.26
C ILE A 298 -7.93 -17.81 -5.36
N ASN A 299 -6.71 -17.59 -4.89
CA ASN A 299 -6.02 -18.50 -3.98
C ASN A 299 -6.76 -18.67 -2.65
N ASP A 300 -7.36 -17.58 -2.11
CA ASP A 300 -8.14 -17.64 -0.87
C ASP A 300 -9.32 -18.60 -1.03
N LEU A 301 -10.00 -18.55 -2.17
CA LEU A 301 -11.13 -19.42 -2.48
C LEU A 301 -10.70 -20.85 -2.73
N LEU A 302 -9.58 -21.09 -3.44
CA LEU A 302 -9.07 -22.43 -3.71
C LEU A 302 -8.63 -23.13 -2.41
N ILE A 303 -7.95 -22.44 -1.52
CA ILE A 303 -7.54 -22.99 -0.21
C ILE A 303 -8.75 -23.21 0.71
N ALA A 304 -9.75 -22.31 0.68
CA ALA A 304 -11.02 -22.52 1.39
C ALA A 304 -11.72 -23.82 0.89
N ALA A 305 -11.78 -24.01 -0.43
CA ALA A 305 -12.38 -25.23 -1.03
C ALA A 305 -11.61 -26.49 -0.65
N LEU A 306 -10.27 -26.44 -0.65
CA LEU A 306 -9.43 -27.57 -0.23
C LEU A 306 -9.66 -27.89 1.25
N GLY A 307 -9.72 -26.88 2.11
CA GLY A 307 -10.06 -27.04 3.53
C GLY A 307 -11.43 -27.69 3.74
N MET A 308 -12.45 -27.25 3.00
CA MET A 308 -13.78 -27.86 3.03
C MET A 308 -13.75 -29.33 2.60
N ALA A 309 -13.06 -29.64 1.51
CA ALA A 309 -12.95 -31.02 1.00
C ALA A 309 -12.26 -31.96 1.99
N LEU A 310 -11.14 -31.53 2.58
CA LEU A 310 -10.41 -32.28 3.60
C LEU A 310 -11.22 -32.43 4.89
N GLY A 311 -11.93 -31.38 5.31
CA GLY A 311 -12.82 -31.41 6.46
C GLY A 311 -13.97 -32.41 6.28
N ARG A 312 -14.57 -32.47 5.09
CA ARG A 312 -15.62 -33.47 4.76
C ARG A 312 -15.07 -34.91 4.77
N TRP A 313 -13.93 -35.10 4.15
CA TRP A 313 -13.25 -36.40 4.13
C TRP A 313 -12.97 -36.92 5.55
N SER A 314 -12.41 -36.06 6.41
CA SER A 314 -12.12 -36.42 7.80
C SER A 314 -13.38 -36.78 8.60
N LYS A 315 -14.45 -35.98 8.42
CA LYS A 315 -15.74 -36.20 9.11
C LYS A 315 -16.38 -37.54 8.68
N GLU A 316 -16.29 -37.90 7.40
CA GLU A 316 -16.78 -39.21 6.88
C GLU A 316 -15.96 -40.37 7.44
N ALA A 317 -14.67 -40.18 7.71
CA ALA A 317 -13.83 -41.15 8.39
C ALA A 317 -14.00 -41.19 9.91
N GLY A 318 -14.98 -40.46 10.45
CA GLY A 318 -15.28 -40.40 11.88
C GLY A 318 -14.24 -39.64 12.73
N ARG A 319 -13.47 -38.74 12.10
CA ARG A 319 -12.49 -37.88 12.78
C ARG A 319 -12.99 -36.45 12.79
N ASP A 320 -12.76 -35.74 13.88
CA ASP A 320 -13.01 -34.31 13.98
C ASP A 320 -11.75 -33.55 13.55
N VAL A 321 -11.89 -32.60 12.64
CA VAL A 321 -10.76 -31.83 12.11
C VAL A 321 -10.87 -30.40 12.63
N GLY A 322 -10.04 -30.05 13.62
CA GLY A 322 -9.91 -28.69 14.11
C GLY A 322 -9.14 -27.77 13.15
N SER A 323 -8.11 -28.31 12.49
CA SER A 323 -7.30 -27.55 11.51
C SER A 323 -6.61 -28.46 10.51
N VAL A 324 -6.29 -27.91 9.33
CA VAL A 324 -5.48 -28.57 8.31
C VAL A 324 -4.23 -27.72 8.03
N VAL A 325 -3.09 -28.39 7.80
CA VAL A 325 -1.84 -27.73 7.35
C VAL A 325 -1.58 -28.09 5.91
N ILE A 326 -1.33 -27.08 5.09
CA ILE A 326 -1.08 -27.19 3.67
C ILE A 326 0.18 -26.40 3.37
N ASP A 327 1.17 -26.99 2.71
CA ASP A 327 2.27 -26.21 2.18
C ASP A 327 1.83 -25.48 0.91
N LEU A 328 2.20 -24.22 0.80
CA LEU A 328 1.95 -23.42 -0.38
C LEU A 328 3.25 -23.06 -1.07
N GLU A 329 3.19 -23.01 -2.40
CA GLU A 329 4.27 -22.48 -3.22
C GLU A 329 4.06 -21.01 -3.55
N GLY A 330 5.05 -20.19 -3.24
CA GLY A 330 5.15 -18.80 -3.70
C GLY A 330 6.22 -18.65 -4.77
N HIS A 331 6.15 -17.59 -5.58
CA HIS A 331 7.16 -17.34 -6.61
C HIS A 331 8.53 -16.91 -6.04
N GLY A 332 8.63 -16.60 -4.75
CA GLY A 332 9.86 -16.35 -4.01
C GLY A 332 10.67 -15.12 -4.48
N ARG A 333 10.08 -14.25 -5.31
CA ARG A 333 10.74 -13.02 -5.81
C ARG A 333 10.23 -11.78 -5.11
N GLU A 334 9.90 -11.90 -3.83
CA GLU A 334 9.45 -10.77 -3.02
C GLU A 334 10.68 -9.92 -2.65
N PRO A 335 10.84 -8.71 -3.22
CA PRO A 335 12.05 -7.91 -2.99
C PRO A 335 12.12 -7.38 -1.54
N GLY A 336 10.99 -7.37 -0.80
CA GLY A 336 10.93 -6.82 0.54
C GLY A 336 11.55 -5.42 0.61
N ALA A 337 12.37 -5.18 1.63
CA ALA A 337 13.16 -3.95 1.77
C ALA A 337 14.52 -3.99 1.03
N SER A 338 14.78 -5.02 0.21
CA SER A 338 16.08 -5.23 -0.44
C SER A 338 16.41 -4.22 -1.53
N GLY A 339 15.37 -3.67 -2.20
CA GLY A 339 15.55 -2.86 -3.42
C GLY A 339 16.09 -3.65 -4.62
N LEU A 340 16.14 -4.99 -4.55
CA LEU A 340 16.63 -5.85 -5.63
C LEU A 340 15.58 -5.98 -6.74
N ASP A 341 16.03 -5.83 -7.98
CA ASP A 341 15.23 -6.09 -9.16
C ASP A 341 15.48 -7.49 -9.70
N LEU A 342 14.53 -8.40 -9.52
CA LEU A 342 14.57 -9.79 -9.97
C LEU A 342 13.62 -10.08 -11.13
N THR A 343 12.99 -9.06 -11.71
CA THR A 343 11.92 -9.22 -12.72
C THR A 343 12.40 -9.91 -14.01
N GLN A 344 13.68 -9.76 -14.37
CA GLN A 344 14.30 -10.38 -15.54
C GLN A 344 15.30 -11.49 -15.17
N THR A 345 15.28 -11.96 -13.91
CA THR A 345 16.27 -12.94 -13.43
C THR A 345 15.71 -14.35 -13.57
N ILE A 346 16.48 -15.24 -14.21
CA ILE A 346 16.15 -16.68 -14.32
C ILE A 346 16.79 -17.43 -13.14
N GLY A 347 16.08 -18.41 -12.59
CA GLY A 347 16.53 -19.25 -11.50
C GLY A 347 15.38 -20.00 -10.83
N TRP A 348 15.67 -20.81 -9.81
CA TRP A 348 14.67 -21.45 -8.95
C TRP A 348 14.49 -20.65 -7.65
N PHE A 349 13.51 -19.75 -7.66
CA PHE A 349 13.22 -18.82 -6.55
C PHE A 349 12.09 -19.31 -5.65
N THR A 350 11.34 -20.34 -6.05
CA THR A 350 10.17 -20.84 -5.32
C THR A 350 10.38 -20.84 -3.81
N SER A 351 9.45 -20.20 -3.09
CA SER A 351 9.32 -20.33 -1.64
C SER A 351 8.27 -21.36 -1.29
N LEU A 352 8.58 -22.25 -0.35
CA LEU A 352 7.65 -23.25 0.17
C LEU A 352 7.44 -22.95 1.66
N TYR A 353 6.18 -22.90 2.10
CA TYR A 353 5.86 -22.54 3.48
C TYR A 353 4.52 -23.13 3.94
N PRO A 354 4.40 -23.50 5.23
CA PRO A 354 3.18 -24.07 5.78
C PRO A 354 2.13 -23.01 6.08
N VAL A 355 0.88 -23.36 5.82
CA VAL A 355 -0.31 -22.56 6.15
C VAL A 355 -1.28 -23.45 6.91
N ARG A 356 -1.64 -23.01 8.11
CA ARG A 356 -2.65 -23.68 8.93
C ARG A 356 -4.01 -23.03 8.74
N LEU A 357 -4.95 -23.76 8.15
CA LEU A 357 -6.35 -23.35 8.05
C LEU A 357 -7.14 -23.96 9.20
N ASP A 358 -7.64 -23.11 10.08
CA ASP A 358 -8.50 -23.52 11.19
C ASP A 358 -9.95 -23.69 10.72
N LEU A 359 -10.52 -24.86 10.97
CA LEU A 359 -11.90 -25.24 10.63
C LEU A 359 -12.78 -25.40 11.90
N ASP A 360 -12.28 -25.05 13.07
CA ASP A 360 -13.05 -25.13 14.31
C ASP A 360 -14.33 -24.27 14.21
N HIS A 361 -15.43 -24.86 14.66
CA HIS A 361 -16.76 -24.25 14.66
C HIS A 361 -17.34 -23.99 13.25
N ILE A 362 -16.77 -24.55 12.19
CA ILE A 362 -17.33 -24.51 10.84
C ILE A 362 -18.30 -25.70 10.66
N ASP A 363 -19.56 -25.38 10.31
CA ASP A 363 -20.48 -26.43 9.85
C ASP A 363 -20.19 -26.75 8.38
N ILE A 364 -19.44 -27.85 8.18
CA ILE A 364 -19.05 -28.32 6.85
C ILE A 364 -20.28 -28.62 5.97
N ALA A 365 -21.37 -29.12 6.53
CA ALA A 365 -22.57 -29.43 5.75
C ALA A 365 -23.26 -28.15 5.27
N ASP A 366 -23.36 -27.13 6.13
CA ASP A 366 -23.87 -25.81 5.75
C ASP A 366 -22.95 -25.12 4.71
N ALA A 367 -21.63 -25.25 4.87
CA ALA A 367 -20.68 -24.69 3.90
C ALA A 367 -20.86 -25.32 2.50
N PHE A 368 -21.00 -26.65 2.39
CA PHE A 368 -21.29 -27.32 1.11
C PHE A 368 -22.68 -26.99 0.54
N ALA A 369 -23.63 -26.58 1.38
CA ALA A 369 -24.93 -26.10 0.92
C ALA A 369 -24.91 -24.61 0.46
N GLY A 370 -23.75 -23.94 0.50
CA GLY A 370 -23.62 -22.52 0.18
C GLY A 370 -24.19 -21.59 1.26
N GLY A 371 -24.31 -22.09 2.52
CA GLY A 371 -24.75 -21.32 3.66
C GLY A 371 -23.73 -20.33 4.21
N ASP A 372 -23.97 -19.76 5.39
CA ASP A 372 -23.09 -18.76 6.00
C ASP A 372 -21.70 -19.30 6.34
N SER A 373 -21.62 -20.59 6.67
CA SER A 373 -20.33 -21.26 6.91
C SER A 373 -19.39 -21.25 5.72
N ALA A 374 -19.89 -21.22 4.48
CA ALA A 374 -19.05 -21.07 3.28
C ALA A 374 -18.32 -19.71 3.27
N GLY A 375 -19.02 -18.63 3.61
CA GLY A 375 -18.41 -17.30 3.77
C GLY A 375 -17.40 -17.25 4.91
N HIS A 376 -17.65 -17.95 6.02
CA HIS A 376 -16.71 -18.01 7.15
C HIS A 376 -15.41 -18.72 6.78
N VAL A 377 -15.48 -19.86 6.03
CA VAL A 377 -14.26 -20.56 5.56
C VAL A 377 -13.46 -19.67 4.62
N LEU A 378 -14.13 -19.00 3.66
CA LEU A 378 -13.47 -18.09 2.73
C LEU A 378 -12.78 -16.94 3.45
N MET A 379 -13.45 -16.32 4.45
CA MET A 379 -12.85 -15.24 5.24
C MET A 379 -11.65 -15.72 6.05
N ARG A 380 -11.73 -16.89 6.70
CA ARG A 380 -10.57 -17.47 7.42
C ARG A 380 -9.40 -17.75 6.49
N SER A 381 -9.67 -18.35 5.31
CA SER A 381 -8.63 -18.60 4.31
C SER A 381 -7.93 -17.31 3.92
N LYS A 382 -8.70 -16.26 3.58
CA LYS A 382 -8.18 -14.93 3.28
C LYS A 382 -7.34 -14.36 4.43
N GLU A 383 -7.86 -14.37 5.66
CA GLU A 383 -7.15 -13.82 6.82
C GLU A 383 -5.83 -14.52 7.06
N VAL A 384 -5.78 -15.83 6.94
CA VAL A 384 -4.54 -16.60 7.09
C VAL A 384 -3.56 -16.25 5.98
N LEU A 385 -3.98 -16.32 4.70
CA LEU A 385 -3.08 -16.09 3.57
C LEU A 385 -2.53 -14.66 3.52
N HIS A 386 -3.34 -13.67 3.85
CA HIS A 386 -2.92 -12.26 3.87
C HIS A 386 -2.15 -11.86 5.14
N SER A 387 -2.15 -12.69 6.18
CA SER A 387 -1.33 -12.47 7.40
C SER A 387 0.06 -13.07 7.32
N ILE A 388 0.37 -13.86 6.28
CA ILE A 388 1.67 -14.51 6.11
C ILE A 388 2.77 -13.47 5.94
N PRO A 389 3.81 -13.47 6.82
CA PRO A 389 4.92 -12.54 6.70
C PRO A 389 5.66 -12.70 5.36
N ASP A 390 5.90 -11.59 4.65
CA ASP A 390 6.62 -11.54 3.36
C ASP A 390 6.24 -12.68 2.40
N LYS A 391 4.95 -13.03 2.35
CA LYS A 391 4.39 -14.11 1.50
C LYS A 391 5.18 -15.42 1.60
N GLY A 392 5.60 -15.77 2.82
CA GLY A 392 6.24 -17.04 3.14
C GLY A 392 7.74 -17.12 2.94
N LEU A 393 8.40 -16.06 2.43
CA LEU A 393 9.85 -16.05 2.21
C LEU A 393 10.64 -16.38 3.49
N GLY A 394 10.17 -15.90 4.66
CA GLY A 394 10.82 -16.06 5.95
C GLY A 394 10.95 -17.51 6.40
N TYR A 395 9.98 -18.38 6.09
CA TYR A 395 9.99 -19.77 6.53
C TYR A 395 11.25 -20.52 6.03
N GLY A 396 11.46 -20.57 4.72
CA GLY A 396 12.62 -21.27 4.15
C GLY A 396 13.95 -20.64 4.54
N VAL A 397 14.00 -19.31 4.74
CA VAL A 397 15.18 -18.60 5.23
C VAL A 397 15.54 -19.06 6.65
N LEU A 398 14.56 -19.13 7.56
CA LEU A 398 14.78 -19.59 8.94
C LEU A 398 15.03 -21.08 9.03
N GLU A 399 14.39 -21.88 8.18
CA GLU A 399 14.53 -23.34 8.18
C GLU A 399 15.89 -23.79 7.64
N ARG A 400 16.42 -23.15 6.57
CA ARG A 400 17.57 -23.65 5.81
C ARG A 400 18.82 -22.76 5.91
N LEU A 401 18.66 -21.46 6.14
CA LEU A 401 19.79 -20.54 6.13
C LEU A 401 20.24 -20.13 7.54
N ASN A 402 19.43 -20.36 8.58
CA ASN A 402 19.76 -20.13 9.98
C ASN A 402 19.87 -21.49 10.72
N ALA A 403 21.01 -21.77 11.28
CA ALA A 403 21.29 -23.09 11.92
C ALA A 403 20.46 -23.34 13.20
N GLU A 404 20.20 -22.28 13.98
CA GLU A 404 19.53 -22.39 15.29
C GLU A 404 18.01 -22.55 15.11
N THR A 405 17.37 -21.68 14.33
CA THR A 405 15.93 -21.75 14.05
C THR A 405 15.58 -22.95 13.16
N GLY A 406 16.48 -23.34 12.26
CA GLY A 406 16.29 -24.47 11.37
C GLY A 406 16.22 -25.82 12.12
N LEU A 407 16.98 -25.98 13.20
CA LEU A 407 16.84 -27.16 14.06
C LEU A 407 15.45 -27.26 14.70
N GLN A 408 14.88 -26.14 15.11
CA GLN A 408 13.58 -26.08 15.74
C GLN A 408 12.43 -26.29 14.76
N LEU A 409 12.51 -25.76 13.54
CA LEU A 409 11.49 -25.90 12.52
C LEU A 409 11.47 -27.33 11.92
N ARG A 410 12.64 -27.88 11.58
CA ARG A 410 12.76 -29.27 11.06
C ARG A 410 12.45 -30.35 12.09
N ALA A 411 12.42 -30.04 13.37
CA ALA A 411 11.97 -30.97 14.41
C ALA A 411 10.46 -31.18 14.42
N GLN A 412 9.70 -30.38 13.68
CA GLN A 412 8.25 -30.48 13.55
C GLN A 412 7.91 -31.33 12.30
N SER A 413 6.73 -31.96 12.33
CA SER A 413 6.24 -32.69 11.15
C SER A 413 5.87 -31.71 10.04
N GLY A 414 6.38 -31.91 8.82
CA GLY A 414 6.02 -31.11 7.65
C GLY A 414 4.53 -31.27 7.25
N ALA A 415 4.02 -30.40 6.41
CA ALA A 415 2.67 -30.54 5.88
C ALA A 415 2.53 -31.78 4.99
N PRO A 416 1.45 -32.57 5.09
CA PRO A 416 1.28 -33.77 4.26
C PRO A 416 0.80 -33.43 2.84
N ILE A 417 0.31 -32.21 2.63
CA ILE A 417 -0.28 -31.74 1.38
C ILE A 417 0.43 -30.49 0.93
N VAL A 418 0.76 -30.42 -0.37
CA VAL A 418 1.15 -29.18 -1.03
C VAL A 418 0.06 -28.78 -2.02
N PHE A 419 -0.22 -27.47 -2.09
CA PHE A 419 -1.13 -26.90 -3.07
C PHE A 419 -0.42 -25.83 -3.89
N ASN A 420 -0.57 -25.91 -5.21
CA ASN A 420 -0.03 -24.92 -6.13
C ASN A 420 -1.09 -24.51 -7.17
N TYR A 421 -1.27 -23.19 -7.36
CA TYR A 421 -2.09 -22.64 -8.43
C TYR A 421 -1.19 -21.99 -9.49
N LEU A 422 -1.15 -22.63 -10.67
CA LEU A 422 -0.27 -22.23 -11.77
C LEU A 422 -0.83 -21.07 -12.62
N GLY A 423 -2.05 -20.61 -12.32
CA GLY A 423 -2.72 -19.57 -13.10
C GLY A 423 -3.06 -20.01 -14.52
N SER A 424 -3.10 -19.06 -15.44
CA SER A 424 -3.27 -19.33 -16.87
C SER A 424 -1.92 -19.28 -17.59
N PHE A 425 -1.61 -20.30 -18.37
CA PHE A 425 -0.56 -20.17 -19.38
C PHE A 425 -1.19 -19.60 -20.64
N GLU A 426 -0.81 -18.38 -21.00
CA GLU A 426 -1.23 -17.79 -22.27
C GLU A 426 -0.69 -18.62 -23.44
N GLN A 427 -1.58 -19.04 -24.33
CA GLN A 427 -1.18 -19.78 -25.53
C GLN A 427 -0.34 -18.96 -26.51
N VAL A 428 -0.50 -17.64 -26.50
CA VAL A 428 0.21 -16.73 -27.40
C VAL A 428 1.19 -15.90 -26.58
N LEU A 429 2.47 -16.15 -26.81
CA LEU A 429 3.58 -15.38 -26.27
C LEU A 429 3.84 -14.13 -27.12
N GLU A 430 4.79 -13.28 -26.72
CA GLU A 430 5.20 -12.12 -27.50
C GLU A 430 5.67 -12.55 -28.91
N HIS A 431 5.56 -11.65 -29.88
CA HIS A 431 5.87 -11.89 -31.28
C HIS A 431 5.13 -13.09 -31.92
N GLY A 432 3.97 -13.48 -31.36
CA GLY A 432 3.10 -14.51 -31.89
C GLY A 432 3.62 -15.93 -31.72
N TRP A 433 4.61 -16.16 -30.86
CA TRP A 433 4.98 -17.51 -30.45
C TRP A 433 3.81 -18.17 -29.72
N GLN A 434 3.64 -19.45 -29.88
CA GLN A 434 2.53 -20.20 -29.27
C GLN A 434 3.05 -21.37 -28.47
N LEU A 435 2.45 -21.61 -27.30
CA LEU A 435 2.60 -22.88 -26.61
C LEU A 435 1.84 -23.96 -27.41
N CYS A 436 2.45 -25.12 -27.62
CA CYS A 436 1.79 -26.24 -28.27
C CYS A 436 0.72 -26.84 -27.35
N GLU A 437 -0.27 -27.60 -27.90
CA GLU A 437 -1.35 -28.21 -27.08
C GLU A 437 -0.83 -29.17 -25.99
N SER A 438 0.34 -29.76 -26.17
CA SER A 438 1.12 -30.48 -25.16
C SER A 438 1.99 -29.63 -24.28
N GLY A 439 1.71 -28.34 -24.16
CA GLY A 439 2.55 -27.20 -23.82
C GLY A 439 3.43 -27.25 -22.59
N LEU A 440 3.03 -27.91 -21.53
CA LEU A 440 3.92 -28.41 -20.48
C LEU A 440 4.03 -29.93 -20.69
N VAL A 441 5.02 -30.32 -21.49
CA VAL A 441 5.34 -31.72 -21.68
C VAL A 441 5.98 -32.20 -20.41
N GLY A 442 5.26 -32.85 -19.58
CA GLY A 442 5.64 -33.59 -18.38
C GLY A 442 6.97 -33.24 -17.68
N VAL A 443 6.99 -33.43 -16.40
CA VAL A 443 8.24 -33.42 -15.62
C VAL A 443 8.75 -34.86 -15.67
N GLU A 444 9.87 -35.15 -16.37
CA GLU A 444 10.55 -36.44 -16.18
C GLU A 444 11.42 -36.36 -14.93
N GLN A 445 11.13 -37.19 -13.98
CA GLN A 445 11.81 -37.31 -12.72
C GLN A 445 12.27 -38.77 -12.51
N ASP A 446 13.32 -38.92 -11.73
CA ASP A 446 13.80 -40.25 -11.39
C ASP A 446 12.78 -41.02 -10.51
N SER A 447 12.44 -42.24 -10.84
CA SER A 447 11.50 -43.06 -10.08
C SER A 447 11.92 -43.29 -8.62
N GLY A 448 13.22 -43.23 -8.32
CA GLY A 448 13.77 -43.32 -6.98
C GLY A 448 13.76 -42.03 -6.20
N GLN A 449 13.36 -40.93 -6.82
CA GLN A 449 13.30 -39.62 -6.15
C GLN A 449 12.20 -39.60 -5.10
N ARG A 450 12.51 -39.09 -3.91
CA ARG A 450 11.54 -38.94 -2.81
C ARG A 450 10.60 -37.78 -3.07
N ARG A 451 9.33 -38.00 -2.71
CA ARG A 451 8.34 -36.93 -2.64
C ARG A 451 8.35 -36.30 -1.24
N GLN A 452 8.24 -35.00 -1.17
CA GLN A 452 8.19 -34.27 0.10
C GLN A 452 6.81 -34.43 0.77
N HIS A 453 5.75 -34.39 -0.02
CA HIS A 453 4.37 -34.45 0.46
C HIS A 453 3.70 -35.79 0.10
N LEU A 454 2.66 -36.17 0.82
CA LEU A 454 1.84 -37.34 0.51
C LEU A 454 0.90 -37.03 -0.65
N ILE A 455 0.33 -35.84 -0.70
CA ILE A 455 -0.59 -35.40 -1.73
C ILE A 455 -0.10 -34.09 -2.33
N ASP A 456 0.14 -34.07 -3.64
CA ASP A 456 0.44 -32.86 -4.37
C ASP A 456 -0.80 -32.46 -5.19
N VAL A 457 -1.29 -31.22 -4.99
CA VAL A 457 -2.47 -30.70 -5.68
C VAL A 457 -2.07 -29.49 -6.53
N ASN A 458 -2.22 -29.62 -7.84
CA ASN A 458 -1.86 -28.57 -8.80
C ASN A 458 -3.10 -28.16 -9.60
N ALA A 459 -3.49 -26.88 -9.51
CA ALA A 459 -4.59 -26.31 -10.26
C ALA A 459 -4.08 -25.40 -11.39
N ILE A 460 -4.64 -25.55 -12.59
CA ILE A 460 -4.27 -24.78 -13.78
C ILE A 460 -5.50 -24.39 -14.59
N LEU A 461 -5.50 -23.20 -15.18
CA LEU A 461 -6.49 -22.81 -16.18
C LEU A 461 -6.04 -23.25 -17.57
N THR A 462 -6.87 -24.07 -18.20
CA THR A 462 -6.62 -24.55 -19.55
C THR A 462 -7.01 -23.51 -20.60
N ALA A 463 -6.53 -23.69 -21.81
CA ALA A 463 -6.88 -22.84 -22.96
C ALA A 463 -8.37 -22.80 -23.29
N SER A 464 -9.11 -23.85 -22.94
CA SER A 464 -10.57 -23.90 -23.12
C SER A 464 -11.32 -23.08 -22.05
N GLY A 465 -10.62 -22.48 -21.08
CA GLY A 465 -11.19 -21.76 -19.95
C GLY A 465 -11.70 -22.69 -18.83
N ALA A 466 -11.42 -23.97 -18.88
CA ALA A 466 -11.71 -24.92 -17.80
C ALA A 466 -10.57 -24.93 -16.76
N MET A 467 -10.89 -25.22 -15.51
CA MET A 467 -9.88 -25.44 -14.46
C MET A 467 -9.61 -26.94 -14.34
N GLN A 468 -8.37 -27.33 -14.58
CA GLN A 468 -7.90 -28.68 -14.36
C GLN A 468 -7.14 -28.76 -13.04
N VAL A 469 -7.48 -29.76 -12.21
CA VAL A 469 -6.84 -29.99 -10.91
C VAL A 469 -6.25 -31.38 -10.89
N GLY A 470 -4.92 -31.45 -10.85
CA GLY A 470 -4.16 -32.69 -10.77
C GLY A 470 -3.85 -33.06 -9.33
N TRP A 471 -4.05 -34.32 -8.98
CA TRP A 471 -3.75 -34.89 -7.67
C TRP A 471 -2.71 -36.00 -7.84
N SER A 472 -1.55 -35.89 -7.21
CA SER A 472 -0.52 -36.91 -7.17
C SER A 472 -0.42 -37.47 -5.76
N TYR A 473 -0.35 -38.81 -5.64
CA TYR A 473 -0.38 -39.53 -4.36
C TYR A 473 0.28 -40.89 -4.47
N PRO A 474 0.85 -41.47 -3.37
CA PRO A 474 1.44 -42.79 -3.38
C PRO A 474 0.36 -43.90 -3.37
N VAL A 475 0.37 -44.80 -4.36
CA VAL A 475 -0.67 -45.83 -4.56
C VAL A 475 -0.75 -46.89 -3.46
N ASP A 476 0.38 -47.18 -2.81
CA ASP A 476 0.45 -48.19 -1.75
C ASP A 476 -0.10 -47.66 -0.41
N MET A 477 -0.38 -46.36 -0.35
CA MET A 477 -0.76 -45.66 0.90
C MET A 477 -2.14 -45.04 0.85
N ILE A 478 -2.58 -44.60 -0.31
CA ILE A 478 -3.86 -43.94 -0.51
C ILE A 478 -4.62 -44.62 -1.64
N ASP A 479 -5.84 -45.09 -1.36
CA ASP A 479 -6.71 -45.71 -2.35
C ASP A 479 -7.17 -44.67 -3.41
N ALA A 480 -7.10 -45.03 -4.67
CA ALA A 480 -7.50 -44.20 -5.80
C ALA A 480 -8.94 -43.68 -5.69
N GLY A 481 -9.85 -44.46 -5.16
CA GLY A 481 -11.25 -44.09 -4.95
C GLY A 481 -11.41 -43.07 -3.83
N VAL A 482 -10.48 -43.01 -2.89
CA VAL A 482 -10.44 -41.93 -1.85
C VAL A 482 -10.05 -40.62 -2.49
N ILE A 483 -8.97 -40.60 -3.26
CA ILE A 483 -8.52 -39.36 -3.93
C ILE A 483 -9.57 -38.84 -4.92
N ALA A 484 -10.19 -39.73 -5.71
CA ALA A 484 -11.26 -39.38 -6.64
C ALA A 484 -12.42 -38.67 -5.89
N ARG A 485 -12.86 -39.21 -4.73
CA ARG A 485 -13.91 -38.59 -3.91
C ARG A 485 -13.46 -37.23 -3.34
N VAL A 486 -12.23 -37.09 -2.83
CA VAL A 486 -11.72 -35.82 -2.31
C VAL A 486 -11.63 -34.77 -3.41
N ALA A 487 -11.24 -35.15 -4.62
CA ALA A 487 -11.23 -34.29 -5.79
C ALA A 487 -12.66 -33.85 -6.19
N GLU A 488 -13.66 -34.71 -6.10
CA GLU A 488 -15.07 -34.38 -6.29
C GLU A 488 -15.54 -33.39 -5.18
N TYR A 489 -15.19 -33.64 -3.91
CA TYR A 489 -15.51 -32.69 -2.82
C TYR A 489 -14.86 -31.32 -3.03
N PHE A 490 -13.65 -31.27 -3.55
CA PHE A 490 -13.00 -30.00 -3.91
C PHE A 490 -13.81 -29.26 -5.00
N GLY A 491 -14.24 -29.95 -6.04
CA GLY A 491 -15.10 -29.37 -7.08
C GLY A 491 -16.46 -28.89 -6.54
N ASP A 492 -17.12 -29.72 -5.71
CA ASP A 492 -18.38 -29.35 -5.04
C ASP A 492 -18.21 -28.12 -4.14
N ALA A 493 -17.08 -28.04 -3.41
CA ALA A 493 -16.76 -26.89 -2.56
C ALA A 493 -16.55 -25.61 -3.37
N LEU A 494 -15.86 -25.66 -4.51
CA LEU A 494 -15.72 -24.53 -5.42
C LEU A 494 -17.08 -24.01 -5.91
N ILE A 495 -17.99 -24.91 -6.29
CA ILE A 495 -19.34 -24.57 -6.71
C ILE A 495 -20.15 -23.96 -5.55
N ALA A 496 -20.04 -24.56 -4.35
CA ALA A 496 -20.75 -24.05 -3.15
C ALA A 496 -20.29 -22.64 -2.75
N LEU A 497 -18.96 -22.39 -2.70
CA LEU A 497 -18.38 -21.08 -2.42
C LEU A 497 -18.78 -20.05 -3.47
N SER A 498 -18.70 -20.40 -4.75
CA SER A 498 -19.13 -19.53 -5.85
C SER A 498 -20.63 -19.22 -5.76
N THR A 499 -21.47 -20.20 -5.49
CA THR A 499 -22.93 -20.01 -5.31
C THR A 499 -23.22 -19.08 -4.14
N HIS A 500 -22.55 -19.30 -3.00
CA HIS A 500 -22.65 -18.44 -1.83
C HIS A 500 -22.32 -16.97 -2.15
N CYS A 501 -21.20 -16.72 -2.84
CA CYS A 501 -20.77 -15.37 -3.21
C CYS A 501 -21.78 -14.70 -4.16
N HIS A 502 -22.24 -15.41 -5.22
CA HIS A 502 -23.18 -14.85 -6.20
C HIS A 502 -24.61 -14.64 -5.67
N ALA A 503 -25.02 -15.38 -4.63
CA ALA A 503 -26.34 -15.20 -3.99
C ALA A 503 -26.41 -13.94 -3.13
N ARG A 504 -25.28 -13.33 -2.80
CA ARG A 504 -25.19 -12.14 -1.95
C ARG A 504 -24.89 -10.91 -2.81
N PRO A 505 -25.84 -10.00 -3.04
CA PRO A 505 -25.59 -8.82 -3.84
C PRO A 505 -24.67 -7.85 -3.10
N LEU A 506 -23.53 -7.53 -3.72
CA LEU A 506 -22.73 -6.28 -3.63
C LEU A 506 -22.29 -5.74 -2.25
N ALA A 507 -22.49 -6.43 -1.14
CA ALA A 507 -21.81 -6.05 0.10
C ALA A 507 -20.39 -6.64 0.09
N GLN A 508 -19.41 -5.85 -0.27
CA GLN A 508 -18.02 -6.25 -0.12
C GLN A 508 -17.77 -6.58 1.35
N ARG A 509 -17.41 -7.80 1.68
CA ARG A 509 -17.09 -8.20 3.04
C ARG A 509 -15.65 -7.83 3.36
N TRP A 510 -15.50 -6.94 4.31
CA TRP A 510 -14.22 -6.52 4.84
C TRP A 510 -13.71 -7.48 5.91
N SER A 511 -12.41 -7.66 5.99
CA SER A 511 -11.73 -8.29 7.11
C SER A 511 -10.61 -7.38 7.62
N LEU A 512 -10.09 -7.66 8.81
CA LEU A 512 -9.02 -6.84 9.39
C LEU A 512 -7.76 -6.81 8.51
N VAL A 513 -7.51 -7.85 7.71
CA VAL A 513 -6.35 -7.88 6.79
C VAL A 513 -6.47 -6.93 5.61
N ASP A 514 -7.69 -6.45 5.30
CA ASP A 514 -7.91 -5.43 4.26
C ASP A 514 -7.55 -4.02 4.74
N LEU A 515 -7.34 -3.86 6.03
CA LEU A 515 -7.05 -2.59 6.65
C LEU A 515 -5.55 -2.33 6.67
N GLU A 516 -5.19 -1.07 6.50
CA GLU A 516 -3.81 -0.61 6.70
C GLU A 516 -3.34 -0.90 8.13
N ALA A 517 -2.04 -1.08 8.31
CA ALA A 517 -1.45 -1.49 9.58
C ALA A 517 -1.75 -0.50 10.74
N GLY A 518 -1.80 0.79 10.46
CA GLY A 518 -2.12 1.84 11.41
C GLY A 518 -3.57 1.83 11.90
N VAL A 519 -4.47 1.15 11.18
CA VAL A 519 -5.89 0.99 11.53
C VAL A 519 -6.17 -0.38 12.16
N ARG A 520 -5.53 -1.42 11.63
CA ARG A 520 -5.81 -2.83 11.93
C ARG A 520 -5.85 -3.15 13.43
N ASN A 521 -4.98 -2.52 14.21
CA ASN A 521 -4.89 -2.74 15.66
C ASN A 521 -5.80 -1.82 16.47
N ARG A 522 -6.59 -0.95 15.82
CA ARG A 522 -7.45 0.03 16.49
C ARG A 522 -8.90 -0.40 16.57
N ILE A 523 -9.32 -1.32 15.70
CA ILE A 523 -10.70 -1.82 15.66
C ILE A 523 -10.73 -3.34 15.68
N THR A 524 -11.83 -3.89 16.17
CA THR A 524 -12.10 -5.32 16.18
C THR A 524 -12.86 -5.75 14.92
N ALA A 525 -12.88 -7.05 14.62
CA ALA A 525 -13.68 -7.60 13.51
C ALA A 525 -15.19 -7.31 13.69
N LEU A 526 -15.68 -7.26 14.93
CA LEU A 526 -17.09 -6.92 15.23
C LEU A 526 -17.40 -5.47 14.83
N GLU A 527 -16.55 -4.52 15.24
CA GLU A 527 -16.70 -3.10 14.89
C GLU A 527 -16.58 -2.87 13.38
N LEU A 528 -15.67 -3.60 12.69
CA LEU A 528 -15.59 -3.55 11.24
C LEU A 528 -16.89 -4.02 10.58
N GLY A 529 -17.50 -5.10 11.08
CA GLY A 529 -18.81 -5.57 10.62
C GLY A 529 -19.94 -4.55 10.88
N GLU A 530 -19.92 -3.82 12.00
CA GLU A 530 -20.85 -2.73 12.26
C GLU A 530 -20.66 -1.57 11.27
N LEU A 531 -19.40 -1.23 10.92
CA LEU A 531 -19.10 -0.22 9.92
C LEU A 531 -19.62 -0.61 8.53
N GLU A 532 -19.49 -1.88 8.11
CA GLU A 532 -20.06 -2.36 6.84
C GLU A 532 -21.58 -2.19 6.76
N VAL A 533 -22.28 -2.44 7.88
CA VAL A 533 -23.75 -2.29 7.95
C VAL A 533 -24.15 -0.81 7.88
N LEU A 534 -23.41 0.06 8.59
CA LEU A 534 -23.69 1.49 8.66
C LEU A 534 -23.31 2.22 7.36
N TYR A 535 -22.24 1.77 6.69
CA TYR A 535 -21.67 2.39 5.49
C TYR A 535 -21.47 1.36 4.38
N PRO A 536 -22.55 0.90 3.72
CA PRO A 536 -22.45 -0.12 2.68
C PRO A 536 -21.68 0.35 1.44
N ASP A 537 -21.45 1.66 1.28
CA ASP A 537 -20.62 2.29 0.26
C ASP A 537 -19.21 2.66 0.74
N MET A 538 -18.73 2.04 1.81
CA MET A 538 -17.39 2.26 2.35
C MET A 538 -16.32 1.83 1.34
N GLU A 539 -15.42 2.77 1.00
CA GLU A 539 -14.29 2.52 0.11
C GLU A 539 -12.99 2.23 0.88
N ARG A 540 -12.83 2.83 2.08
CA ARG A 540 -11.64 2.68 2.91
C ARG A 540 -11.92 3.00 4.38
N VAL A 541 -11.22 2.33 5.27
CA VAL A 541 -11.10 2.70 6.70
C VAL A 541 -9.72 3.33 6.89
N VAL A 542 -9.66 4.47 7.56
CA VAL A 542 -8.43 5.28 7.67
C VAL A 542 -8.10 5.63 9.12
N ALA A 543 -6.81 5.74 9.43
CA ALA A 543 -6.36 6.30 10.69
C ALA A 543 -6.55 7.83 10.69
N LEU A 544 -7.01 8.40 11.79
CA LEU A 544 -7.04 9.85 12.00
C LEU A 544 -5.70 10.33 12.57
N THR A 545 -5.23 11.48 12.09
CA THR A 545 -4.05 12.13 12.66
C THR A 545 -4.33 12.59 14.11
N PRO A 546 -3.29 12.81 14.92
CA PRO A 546 -3.46 13.31 16.30
C PRO A 546 -4.28 14.59 16.39
N LEU A 547 -4.08 15.54 15.48
CA LEU A 547 -4.87 16.77 15.45
C LEU A 547 -6.34 16.50 15.11
N GLN A 548 -6.61 15.64 14.13
CA GLN A 548 -8.00 15.27 13.80
C GLN A 548 -8.72 14.65 14.98
N GLN A 549 -8.07 13.75 15.73
CA GLN A 549 -8.63 13.16 16.95
C GLN A 549 -8.95 14.24 17.98
N GLY A 550 -8.08 15.23 18.15
CA GLY A 550 -8.31 16.38 19.04
C GLY A 550 -9.54 17.21 18.61
N LEU A 551 -9.63 17.57 17.32
CA LEU A 551 -10.77 18.34 16.78
C LEU A 551 -12.09 17.59 16.95
N VAL A 552 -12.09 16.28 16.67
CA VAL A 552 -13.28 15.43 16.86
C VAL A 552 -13.70 15.40 18.31
N PHE A 553 -12.76 15.20 19.23
CA PHE A 553 -13.05 15.20 20.66
C PHE A 553 -13.67 16.51 21.14
N GLU A 554 -13.12 17.64 20.76
CA GLU A 554 -13.61 18.98 21.12
C GLU A 554 -15.02 19.23 20.54
N SER A 555 -15.25 18.90 19.26
CA SER A 555 -16.58 19.07 18.64
C SER A 555 -17.65 18.21 19.32
N ILE A 556 -17.33 16.98 19.72
CA ILE A 556 -18.28 16.08 20.42
C ILE A 556 -18.56 16.60 21.84
N ALA A 557 -17.59 17.22 22.49
CA ALA A 557 -17.73 17.77 23.85
C ALA A 557 -18.58 19.05 23.90
N LEU A 558 -18.94 19.65 22.77
CA LEU A 558 -19.76 20.86 22.73
C LEU A 558 -21.16 20.63 23.30
N PRO A 559 -21.73 21.59 24.04
CA PRO A 559 -23.12 21.56 24.46
C PRO A 559 -24.08 21.48 23.27
N VAL A 560 -25.17 20.74 23.41
CA VAL A 560 -26.22 20.62 22.37
C VAL A 560 -26.70 22.01 21.94
N GLY A 561 -26.58 22.31 20.65
CA GLY A 561 -26.96 23.61 20.05
C GLY A 561 -25.88 24.68 20.10
N ALA A 562 -24.71 24.38 20.63
CA ALA A 562 -23.54 25.26 20.47
C ALA A 562 -23.05 25.24 19.03
N MET A 563 -22.51 26.36 18.55
CA MET A 563 -21.90 26.45 17.23
C MET A 563 -20.51 25.81 17.27
N ASP A 564 -20.23 24.91 16.34
CA ASP A 564 -18.93 24.25 16.25
C ASP A 564 -17.89 25.26 15.74
N PRO A 565 -16.82 25.56 16.49
CA PRO A 565 -15.78 26.50 16.07
C PRO A 565 -14.99 26.01 14.85
N TYR A 566 -15.02 24.70 14.59
CA TYR A 566 -14.32 24.07 13.47
C TYR A 566 -15.14 24.01 12.18
N HIS A 567 -16.30 24.66 12.16
CA HIS A 567 -17.07 24.90 10.94
C HIS A 567 -16.48 26.07 10.15
N VAL A 568 -15.78 25.75 9.05
CA VAL A 568 -15.17 26.73 8.16
C VAL A 568 -16.10 27.07 7.00
N ASN A 569 -16.30 28.36 6.74
CA ASN A 569 -17.02 28.87 5.57
C ASN A 569 -16.09 29.74 4.72
N LEU A 570 -16.11 29.47 3.42
CA LEU A 570 -15.39 30.26 2.41
C LEU A 570 -16.36 30.71 1.35
N ALA A 571 -16.35 31.98 0.98
CA ALA A 571 -17.14 32.51 -0.13
C ALA A 571 -16.23 33.08 -1.21
N LEU A 572 -16.48 32.64 -2.44
CA LEU A 572 -15.76 33.04 -3.63
C LEU A 572 -16.73 33.71 -4.60
N GLU A 573 -16.33 34.84 -5.17
CA GLU A 573 -17.03 35.44 -6.31
C GLU A 573 -16.44 34.87 -7.59
N LEU A 574 -17.32 34.32 -8.44
CA LEU A 574 -16.92 33.76 -9.74
C LEU A 574 -17.11 34.78 -10.84
N ALA A 575 -16.14 34.86 -11.76
CA ALA A 575 -16.17 35.71 -12.94
C ALA A 575 -15.78 34.93 -14.19
N GLY A 576 -16.13 35.47 -15.36
CA GLY A 576 -15.94 34.80 -16.65
C GLY A 576 -17.19 34.07 -17.12
N ASP A 577 -17.01 33.04 -17.95
CA ASP A 577 -18.13 32.20 -18.43
C ASP A 577 -18.42 31.12 -17.35
N VAL A 578 -19.46 31.35 -16.54
CA VAL A 578 -19.85 30.47 -15.45
C VAL A 578 -21.00 29.58 -15.88
N ASP A 579 -20.67 28.35 -16.27
CA ASP A 579 -21.63 27.29 -16.56
C ASP A 579 -21.88 26.42 -15.31
N PRO A 580 -23.06 26.43 -14.69
CA PRO A 580 -23.35 25.70 -13.47
C PRO A 580 -23.15 24.17 -13.58
N ASP A 581 -23.45 23.59 -14.75
CA ASP A 581 -23.29 22.15 -14.98
C ASP A 581 -21.80 21.77 -15.03
N ARG A 582 -20.97 22.60 -15.69
CA ARG A 582 -19.52 22.42 -15.70
C ARG A 582 -18.90 22.62 -14.32
N VAL A 583 -19.36 23.61 -13.54
CA VAL A 583 -18.90 23.80 -12.15
C VAL A 583 -19.24 22.57 -11.33
N THR A 584 -20.47 22.05 -11.45
CA THR A 584 -20.92 20.85 -10.73
C THR A 584 -20.09 19.62 -11.12
N ALA A 585 -19.80 19.42 -12.41
CA ALA A 585 -18.99 18.31 -12.91
C ALA A 585 -17.55 18.40 -12.42
N SER A 586 -16.95 19.61 -12.45
CA SER A 586 -15.59 19.86 -11.94
C SER A 586 -15.51 19.61 -10.44
N TRP A 587 -16.52 20.05 -9.67
CA TRP A 587 -16.58 19.80 -8.24
C TRP A 587 -16.68 18.32 -7.90
N ARG A 588 -17.51 17.58 -8.64
CA ARG A 588 -17.61 16.12 -8.51
C ARG A 588 -16.26 15.44 -8.77
N SER A 589 -15.54 15.87 -9.80
CA SER A 589 -14.19 15.35 -10.12
C SER A 589 -13.19 15.60 -8.99
N ILE A 590 -13.25 16.77 -8.33
CA ILE A 590 -12.40 17.12 -7.18
C ILE A 590 -12.70 16.22 -5.98
N VAL A 591 -13.99 16.07 -5.63
CA VAL A 591 -14.41 15.22 -4.50
C VAL A 591 -14.09 13.74 -4.77
N GLN A 592 -14.12 13.30 -6.02
CA GLN A 592 -13.65 11.97 -6.41
C GLN A 592 -12.13 11.81 -6.26
N ARG A 593 -11.39 12.84 -6.64
CA ARG A 593 -9.93 12.87 -6.57
C ARG A 593 -9.42 12.87 -5.14
N HIS A 594 -9.95 13.75 -4.32
CA HIS A 594 -9.51 13.96 -2.94
C HIS A 594 -10.48 13.27 -1.98
N GLU A 595 -10.19 12.00 -1.70
CA GLU A 595 -11.07 11.13 -0.92
C GLU A 595 -11.35 11.62 0.50
N ILE A 596 -10.45 12.38 1.12
CA ILE A 596 -10.66 12.97 2.46
C ILE A 596 -11.92 13.84 2.52
N LEU A 597 -12.35 14.44 1.40
CA LEU A 597 -13.57 15.23 1.33
C LEU A 597 -14.86 14.38 1.48
N ARG A 598 -14.70 13.05 1.49
CA ARG A 598 -15.76 12.05 1.72
C ARG A 598 -15.62 11.34 3.07
N LEU A 599 -14.79 11.89 3.96
CA LEU A 599 -14.58 11.36 5.31
C LEU A 599 -15.86 11.42 6.13
N GLY A 600 -16.18 10.33 6.81
CA GLY A 600 -17.18 10.22 7.87
C GLY A 600 -16.52 9.70 9.15
N LEU A 601 -17.06 10.06 10.30
CA LEU A 601 -16.53 9.73 11.62
C LEU A 601 -17.56 8.90 12.40
N PRO A 602 -17.56 7.56 12.25
CA PRO A 602 -18.55 6.69 12.87
C PRO A 602 -18.57 6.78 14.39
N GLY A 603 -19.75 6.91 14.99
CA GLY A 603 -19.90 7.02 16.44
C GLY A 603 -19.37 5.79 17.21
N SER A 604 -19.45 4.60 16.61
CA SER A 604 -19.00 3.34 17.22
C SER A 604 -17.47 3.26 17.41
N VAL A 605 -16.68 4.00 16.60
CA VAL A 605 -15.20 3.95 16.64
C VAL A 605 -14.55 5.33 16.87
N GLN A 606 -15.33 6.35 17.28
CA GLN A 606 -14.82 7.72 17.49
C GLN A 606 -13.63 7.78 18.46
N GLY A 607 -13.68 7.03 19.56
CA GLY A 607 -12.60 6.98 20.56
C GLY A 607 -11.33 6.27 20.11
N GLN A 608 -11.32 5.62 18.95
CA GLN A 608 -10.22 4.78 18.47
C GLN A 608 -9.36 5.48 17.41
N GLY A 609 -9.72 6.72 17.07
CA GLY A 609 -8.98 7.50 16.07
C GLY A 609 -9.09 6.91 14.66
N VAL A 610 -10.28 6.46 14.27
CA VAL A 610 -10.59 5.84 12.98
C VAL A 610 -11.71 6.60 12.28
N GLY A 611 -11.59 6.75 10.96
CA GLY A 611 -12.58 7.32 10.07
C GLY A 611 -12.88 6.41 8.87
N VAL A 612 -13.95 6.72 8.14
CA VAL A 612 -14.40 5.96 6.96
C VAL A 612 -14.46 6.87 5.74
N ILE A 613 -13.81 6.50 4.66
CA ILE A 613 -13.97 7.14 3.35
C ILE A 613 -15.15 6.49 2.63
N ARG A 614 -16.13 7.29 2.27
CA ARG A 614 -17.37 6.84 1.62
C ARG A 614 -17.33 6.99 0.10
N GLY A 615 -18.23 6.30 -0.59
CA GLY A 615 -18.44 6.45 -2.03
C GLY A 615 -19.04 7.82 -2.40
N LEU A 616 -19.00 8.15 -3.69
CA LEU A 616 -19.52 9.42 -4.25
C LEU A 616 -21.03 9.59 -4.19
N SER A 617 -21.77 8.60 -3.72
CA SER A 617 -23.25 8.65 -3.59
C SER A 617 -23.73 9.79 -2.69
N HIS A 618 -22.88 10.26 -1.77
CA HIS A 618 -23.17 11.32 -0.79
C HIS A 618 -22.57 12.69 -1.17
N PHE A 619 -22.27 12.93 -2.44
CA PHE A 619 -21.77 14.21 -2.92
C PHE A 619 -22.78 15.35 -2.65
N ASP A 620 -22.40 16.35 -1.81
CA ASP A 620 -23.25 17.51 -1.46
C ASP A 620 -22.80 18.77 -2.19
N PHE A 621 -23.39 18.99 -3.36
CA PHE A 621 -23.24 20.22 -4.12
C PHE A 621 -24.62 20.66 -4.64
N ARG A 622 -24.98 21.92 -4.41
CA ARG A 622 -26.29 22.45 -4.85
C ARG A 622 -26.13 23.77 -5.61
N VAL A 623 -26.86 23.90 -6.69
CA VAL A 623 -27.03 25.15 -7.44
C VAL A 623 -28.32 25.84 -6.94
N ILE A 624 -28.19 27.05 -6.42
CA ILE A 624 -29.27 27.80 -5.79
C ILE A 624 -29.46 29.08 -6.58
N THR A 625 -30.70 29.37 -7.03
CA THR A 625 -31.04 30.64 -7.63
C THR A 625 -31.59 31.59 -6.54
N ALA A 626 -30.93 32.72 -6.39
CA ALA A 626 -31.27 33.73 -5.39
C ALA A 626 -31.57 35.07 -6.04
N SER A 627 -32.24 35.96 -5.33
CA SER A 627 -32.47 37.36 -5.79
C SER A 627 -31.14 38.13 -5.77
N GLU A 628 -31.05 39.21 -6.56
CA GLU A 628 -29.91 40.13 -6.57
C GLU A 628 -29.68 40.86 -5.22
N THR A 629 -30.70 40.86 -4.36
CA THR A 629 -30.70 41.51 -3.03
C THR A 629 -30.28 40.56 -1.93
N VAL A 630 -29.87 39.31 -2.23
CA VAL A 630 -29.39 38.35 -1.23
C VAL A 630 -28.11 38.89 -0.55
N VAL A 631 -28.09 38.80 0.78
CA VAL A 631 -26.92 39.21 1.58
C VAL A 631 -26.05 38.01 1.82
N LEU A 632 -24.75 38.16 1.55
CA LEU A 632 -23.79 37.07 1.70
C LEU A 632 -23.73 36.55 3.16
N GLU A 633 -23.71 37.47 4.13
CA GLU A 633 -23.63 37.08 5.53
C GLU A 633 -24.82 36.24 6.01
N ASP A 634 -26.05 36.53 5.52
CA ASP A 634 -27.25 35.73 5.82
C ASP A 634 -27.10 34.30 5.29
N VAL A 635 -26.47 34.14 4.12
CA VAL A 635 -26.20 32.80 3.52
C VAL A 635 -25.18 32.04 4.34
N LEU A 636 -24.07 32.69 4.72
CA LEU A 636 -23.01 32.09 5.52
C LEU A 636 -23.49 31.75 6.94
N GLU A 637 -24.30 32.60 7.55
CA GLU A 637 -24.87 32.33 8.86
C GLU A 637 -25.87 31.18 8.83
N ALA A 638 -26.71 31.10 7.79
CA ALA A 638 -27.62 29.96 7.61
C ALA A 638 -26.87 28.64 7.45
N ASP A 639 -25.75 28.64 6.72
CA ASP A 639 -24.92 27.47 6.52
C ASP A 639 -24.20 27.05 7.83
N ARG A 640 -23.69 28.01 8.62
CA ARG A 640 -23.11 27.75 9.95
C ARG A 640 -24.13 27.13 10.92
N ARG A 641 -25.40 27.58 10.86
CA ARG A 641 -26.48 27.00 11.69
C ARG A 641 -26.86 25.58 11.26
N GLU A 642 -26.77 25.29 9.94
CA GLU A 642 -26.96 23.91 9.44
C GLU A 642 -25.92 22.97 10.02
N GLY A 643 -24.68 23.43 10.22
CA GLY A 643 -23.59 22.66 10.83
C GLY A 643 -23.20 21.41 10.05
N PHE A 644 -22.40 20.55 10.69
CA PHE A 644 -22.06 19.20 10.22
C PHE A 644 -22.34 18.19 11.32
N ASP A 645 -22.99 17.09 10.94
CA ASP A 645 -23.05 15.90 11.78
C ASP A 645 -21.80 15.04 11.50
N LEU A 646 -20.90 14.95 12.47
CA LEU A 646 -19.64 14.23 12.32
C LEU A 646 -19.84 12.76 11.94
N CYS A 647 -20.95 12.14 12.39
CA CYS A 647 -21.28 10.76 12.07
C CYS A 647 -21.85 10.59 10.64
N SER A 648 -22.23 11.70 9.98
CA SER A 648 -22.87 11.68 8.66
C SER A 648 -21.96 12.34 7.62
N ALA A 649 -21.25 11.56 6.83
CA ALA A 649 -20.50 12.11 5.68
C ALA A 649 -21.45 12.65 4.59
N PRO A 650 -21.02 13.65 3.79
CA PRO A 650 -19.71 14.29 3.80
C PRO A 650 -19.60 15.43 4.83
N LEU A 651 -18.39 15.64 5.36
CA LEU A 651 -18.04 16.81 6.19
C LEU A 651 -17.55 17.99 5.34
N PHE A 652 -18.02 18.05 4.10
CA PHE A 652 -17.63 19.01 3.07
C PHE A 652 -18.79 19.23 2.10
N ARG A 653 -19.15 20.47 1.82
CA ARG A 653 -20.25 20.82 0.92
C ARG A 653 -19.98 22.06 0.10
N GLY A 654 -20.61 22.16 -1.08
CA GLY A 654 -20.55 23.33 -1.94
C GLY A 654 -21.95 23.87 -2.30
N ARG A 655 -22.06 25.19 -2.40
CA ARG A 655 -23.28 25.89 -2.82
C ARG A 655 -22.93 26.91 -3.89
N LEU A 656 -23.37 26.73 -5.11
CA LEU A 656 -23.26 27.74 -6.18
C LEU A 656 -24.51 28.60 -6.18
N ILE A 657 -24.38 29.89 -5.86
CA ILE A 657 -25.47 30.82 -5.72
C ILE A 657 -25.52 31.74 -6.95
N LEU A 658 -26.51 31.54 -7.79
CA LEU A 658 -26.79 32.35 -9.00
C LEU A 658 -27.63 33.55 -8.61
N ARG A 659 -27.16 34.79 -8.89
CA ARG A 659 -27.77 36.04 -8.44
C ARG A 659 -28.23 36.92 -9.60
N GLY A 660 -29.09 36.36 -10.47
CA GLY A 660 -29.60 37.08 -11.64
C GLY A 660 -28.48 37.55 -12.56
N SER A 661 -28.27 38.84 -12.72
CA SER A 661 -27.22 39.45 -13.56
C SER A 661 -25.88 39.67 -12.81
N LEU A 662 -25.87 39.48 -11.51
CA LEU A 662 -24.67 39.67 -10.69
C LEU A 662 -23.77 38.44 -10.74
N ALA A 663 -22.47 38.66 -10.47
CA ALA A 663 -21.48 37.57 -10.39
C ALA A 663 -21.91 36.51 -9.36
N PRO A 664 -21.90 35.21 -9.74
CA PRO A 664 -22.31 34.13 -8.83
C PRO A 664 -21.34 33.98 -7.66
N TRP A 665 -21.87 33.46 -6.56
CA TRP A 665 -21.03 33.06 -5.42
C TRP A 665 -20.88 31.55 -5.36
N LEU A 666 -19.67 31.08 -5.09
CA LEU A 666 -19.39 29.70 -4.69
C LEU A 666 -19.07 29.71 -3.19
N VAL A 667 -19.99 29.18 -2.39
CA VAL A 667 -19.79 28.97 -0.96
C VAL A 667 -19.30 27.54 -0.74
N ILE A 668 -18.16 27.42 -0.07
CA ILE A 668 -17.54 26.16 0.30
C ILE A 668 -17.56 26.08 1.82
N SER A 669 -18.12 25.01 2.35
CA SER A 669 -18.19 24.79 3.79
C SER A 669 -17.63 23.42 4.13
N ASN A 670 -16.84 23.36 5.19
CA ASN A 670 -16.28 22.10 5.65
C ASN A 670 -16.09 22.12 7.17
N HIS A 671 -16.08 20.94 7.75
CA HIS A 671 -15.49 20.78 9.08
C HIS A 671 -13.95 20.78 8.93
N HIS A 672 -13.24 21.47 9.83
CA HIS A 672 -11.78 21.63 9.72
C HIS A 672 -11.03 20.29 9.74
N VAL A 673 -11.66 19.21 10.24
CA VAL A 673 -11.09 17.85 10.26
C VAL A 673 -10.73 17.30 8.87
N VAL A 674 -11.33 17.83 7.78
CA VAL A 674 -11.09 17.32 6.42
C VAL A 674 -10.07 18.13 5.63
N MET A 675 -9.79 19.36 5.99
CA MET A 675 -8.79 20.16 5.26
C MET A 675 -8.24 21.35 6.06
N ASP A 676 -7.02 21.76 5.70
CA ASP A 676 -6.32 22.95 6.18
C ASP A 676 -6.36 24.10 5.15
N GLY A 677 -5.80 25.26 5.53
CA GLY A 677 -5.75 26.43 4.66
C GLY A 677 -4.93 26.23 3.37
N TRP A 678 -3.84 25.43 3.39
CA TRP A 678 -3.09 25.06 2.18
C TRP A 678 -3.95 24.32 1.17
N SER A 679 -4.80 23.43 1.64
CA SER A 679 -5.71 22.62 0.83
C SER A 679 -6.66 23.47 0.00
N LEU A 680 -7.06 24.66 0.49
CA LEU A 680 -7.90 25.58 -0.28
C LEU A 680 -7.22 26.01 -1.58
N SER A 681 -5.93 26.37 -1.53
CA SER A 681 -5.16 26.76 -2.73
C SER A 681 -5.10 25.62 -3.76
N VAL A 682 -4.99 24.38 -3.30
CA VAL A 682 -5.01 23.18 -4.16
C VAL A 682 -6.40 22.99 -4.77
N LEU A 683 -7.46 23.04 -3.96
CA LEU A 683 -8.85 22.90 -4.42
C LEU A 683 -9.23 23.95 -5.47
N MET A 684 -8.81 25.21 -5.25
CA MET A 684 -9.09 26.28 -6.20
C MET A 684 -8.38 26.09 -7.52
N LYS A 685 -7.11 25.69 -7.49
CA LYS A 685 -6.37 25.35 -8.71
C LYS A 685 -7.05 24.20 -9.45
N ASP A 686 -7.36 23.11 -8.75
CA ASP A 686 -7.96 21.91 -9.32
C ASP A 686 -9.36 22.22 -9.89
N LEU A 687 -10.15 23.10 -9.25
CA LEU A 687 -11.44 23.55 -9.76
C LEU A 687 -11.29 24.28 -11.11
N LEU A 688 -10.40 25.25 -11.17
CA LEU A 688 -10.18 26.07 -12.35
C LEU A 688 -9.61 25.25 -13.51
N ASP A 689 -8.65 24.36 -13.23
CA ASP A 689 -8.04 23.47 -14.23
C ASP A 689 -9.05 22.43 -14.74
N SER A 690 -9.81 21.78 -13.84
CA SER A 690 -10.88 20.84 -14.21
C SER A 690 -11.97 21.53 -15.04
N TYR A 691 -12.37 22.74 -14.65
CA TYR A 691 -13.33 23.53 -15.41
C TYR A 691 -12.82 23.87 -16.82
N ALA A 692 -11.53 24.15 -16.96
CA ALA A 692 -10.88 24.38 -18.26
C ALA A 692 -10.65 23.10 -19.08
N GLY A 693 -10.92 21.91 -18.54
CA GLY A 693 -10.65 20.62 -19.18
C GLY A 693 -9.15 20.23 -19.16
N ILE A 694 -8.39 20.84 -18.27
CA ILE A 694 -6.97 20.53 -18.08
C ILE A 694 -6.85 19.32 -17.14
N GLY A 695 -6.03 18.32 -17.51
CA GLY A 695 -5.81 17.14 -16.69
C GLY A 695 -5.11 17.49 -15.38
N LEU A 696 -5.65 16.97 -14.27
CA LEU A 696 -5.07 17.16 -12.94
C LEU A 696 -3.88 16.22 -12.76
N GLY A 697 -2.74 16.76 -12.29
CA GLY A 697 -1.49 16.00 -12.06
C GLY A 697 -1.57 14.98 -10.91
N ALA A 698 -0.49 14.28 -10.62
CA ALA A 698 -0.39 13.38 -9.47
C ALA A 698 -0.49 14.16 -8.14
N HIS A 699 -1.03 13.51 -7.12
CA HIS A 699 -1.10 14.02 -5.75
C HIS A 699 -0.81 12.87 -4.77
N LEU A 700 -0.41 13.20 -3.55
CA LEU A 700 -0.36 12.25 -2.45
C LEU A 700 -1.76 12.15 -1.84
N ALA A 701 -2.29 10.95 -1.73
CA ALA A 701 -3.55 10.71 -1.03
C ALA A 701 -3.35 10.99 0.46
N TRP A 702 -4.30 11.71 1.08
CA TRP A 702 -4.15 12.10 2.50
C TRP A 702 -3.98 10.91 3.44
N TRP A 703 -4.69 9.81 3.18
CA TRP A 703 -4.61 8.61 4.02
C TRP A 703 -3.20 7.98 4.04
N GLU A 704 -2.39 8.12 2.99
CA GLU A 704 -1.01 7.64 2.97
C GLU A 704 -0.17 8.36 4.03
N ARG A 705 -0.37 9.67 4.16
CA ARG A 705 0.30 10.47 5.19
C ARG A 705 -0.22 10.14 6.59
N ALA A 706 -1.54 9.95 6.74
CA ALA A 706 -2.14 9.57 8.02
C ALA A 706 -1.64 8.21 8.49
N GLU A 707 -1.49 7.25 7.58
CA GLU A 707 -0.94 5.93 7.84
C GLU A 707 0.56 6.02 8.26
N GLU A 708 1.36 6.79 7.54
CA GLU A 708 2.76 7.03 7.91
C GLU A 708 2.88 7.59 9.34
N ILE A 709 2.05 8.57 9.69
CA ILE A 709 2.00 9.15 11.04
C ILE A 709 1.59 8.09 12.07
N ALA A 710 0.57 7.28 11.76
CA ALA A 710 0.05 6.26 12.66
C ALA A 710 1.07 5.15 12.98
N LEU A 711 2.02 4.90 12.10
CA LEU A 711 3.06 3.88 12.25
C LEU A 711 4.36 4.39 12.90
N ARG A 712 4.50 5.71 13.13
CA ARG A 712 5.70 6.27 13.76
C ARG A 712 5.79 5.83 15.24
N PRO A 713 7.01 5.48 15.75
CA PRO A 713 7.20 5.06 17.13
C PRO A 713 6.84 6.18 18.13
N LEU A 714 5.92 5.92 19.04
CA LEU A 714 5.49 6.89 20.05
C LEU A 714 6.50 7.08 21.19
N ASP A 715 7.24 6.03 21.56
CA ASP A 715 8.18 6.06 22.67
C ASP A 715 9.30 7.09 22.49
N THR A 716 9.83 7.18 21.26
CA THR A 716 10.88 8.17 20.92
C THR A 716 10.34 9.61 20.99
N ALA A 717 9.12 9.81 20.50
CA ALA A 717 8.46 11.10 20.56
C ALA A 717 8.17 11.51 22.02
N GLN A 718 7.66 10.59 22.85
CA GLN A 718 7.43 10.84 24.28
C GLN A 718 8.74 11.18 25.02
N ALA A 719 9.83 10.47 24.72
CA ALA A 719 11.12 10.74 25.31
C ALA A 719 11.62 12.16 24.96
N TYR A 720 11.51 12.55 23.69
CA TYR A 720 11.86 13.89 23.23
C TYR A 720 11.04 14.98 23.94
N TRP A 721 9.71 14.88 23.90
CA TRP A 721 8.84 15.89 24.51
C TRP A 721 9.02 15.98 26.03
N ARG A 722 9.26 14.87 26.71
CA ARG A 722 9.59 14.87 28.15
C ARG A 722 10.90 15.61 28.43
N SER A 723 11.91 15.44 27.57
CA SER A 723 13.19 16.16 27.68
C SER A 723 13.02 17.64 27.40
N TYR A 724 12.34 17.99 26.30
CA TYR A 724 12.12 19.38 25.87
C TYR A 724 11.33 20.22 26.92
N LEU A 725 10.32 19.61 27.53
CA LEU A 725 9.47 20.27 28.52
C LEU A 725 9.93 20.01 29.98
N SER A 726 11.11 19.47 30.19
CA SER A 726 11.60 19.08 31.55
C SER A 726 11.78 20.27 32.48
N GLU A 727 12.05 21.48 31.98
CA GLU A 727 12.22 22.70 32.75
C GLU A 727 10.94 23.57 32.81
N CYS A 728 9.82 23.09 32.26
CA CYS A 728 8.53 23.78 32.27
C CYS A 728 7.83 23.57 33.61
N ASP A 729 7.47 24.67 34.27
CA ASP A 729 6.79 24.64 35.59
C ASP A 729 5.30 24.32 35.51
N GLY A 730 4.67 24.47 34.33
CA GLY A 730 3.25 24.19 34.12
C GLY A 730 2.64 24.89 32.89
N PRO A 731 1.30 24.86 32.76
CA PRO A 731 0.58 25.56 31.70
C PRO A 731 0.80 27.08 31.71
N CYS A 732 0.89 27.69 30.52
CA CYS A 732 0.99 29.12 30.34
C CYS A 732 -0.41 29.73 30.23
N VAL A 733 -0.90 30.28 31.34
CA VAL A 733 -2.22 30.94 31.47
C VAL A 733 -2.05 32.44 31.37
N LEU A 734 -2.95 33.13 30.67
CA LEU A 734 -2.91 34.60 30.52
C LEU A 734 -3.66 35.25 31.68
N ASP A 735 -2.94 36.03 32.48
CA ASP A 735 -3.52 36.80 33.57
C ASP A 735 -3.94 38.22 33.05
N LEU A 736 -5.19 38.27 32.60
CA LEU A 736 -5.77 39.52 32.13
C LEU A 736 -7.06 39.84 32.89
N PRO A 737 -7.22 41.12 33.29
CA PRO A 737 -8.47 41.54 33.91
C PRO A 737 -9.62 41.46 32.88
N VAL A 738 -10.68 40.76 33.23
CA VAL A 738 -11.94 40.74 32.48
C VAL A 738 -12.46 42.17 32.39
N SER A 739 -12.30 42.88 31.27
CA SER A 739 -12.85 44.20 31.08
C SER A 739 -14.34 44.13 30.79
N GLY A 740 -15.11 44.87 31.47
CA GLY A 740 -16.55 44.87 31.74
C GLY A 740 -17.57 44.89 30.60
N GLU A 741 -17.29 44.50 29.41
CA GLU A 741 -18.27 44.19 28.35
C GLU A 741 -18.03 42.78 27.81
N ALA A 742 -18.51 41.78 28.56
CA ALA A 742 -18.51 40.41 28.14
C ALA A 742 -19.44 40.24 26.92
N GLY A 743 -18.91 40.23 25.73
CA GLY A 743 -19.56 39.80 24.49
C GLY A 743 -19.45 38.28 24.33
N SER A 744 -20.32 37.66 23.55
CA SER A 744 -20.15 36.29 23.11
C SER A 744 -19.46 36.20 21.76
N GLY A 745 -18.66 35.15 21.53
CA GLY A 745 -17.97 34.89 20.28
C GLY A 745 -16.58 35.51 20.17
N PHE A 746 -16.03 35.55 18.97
CA PHE A 746 -14.66 36.04 18.74
C PHE A 746 -14.68 37.47 18.14
N GLY A 747 -13.63 38.24 18.43
CA GLY A 747 -13.31 39.52 17.82
C GLY A 747 -11.99 39.46 17.06
N GLU A 748 -11.75 40.45 16.19
CA GLU A 748 -10.48 40.55 15.45
C GLU A 748 -9.94 41.96 15.41
N VAL A 749 -8.59 42.07 15.40
CA VAL A 749 -7.83 43.28 15.14
C VAL A 749 -6.87 42.99 13.99
N LYS A 750 -6.85 43.83 12.96
CA LYS A 750 -6.01 43.66 11.77
C LYS A 750 -5.07 44.85 11.62
N GLU A 751 -3.83 44.58 11.28
CA GLU A 751 -2.81 45.55 10.95
C GLU A 751 -1.93 45.06 9.79
N VAL A 752 -1.42 46.00 8.99
CA VAL A 752 -0.50 45.73 7.90
C VAL A 752 0.77 46.53 8.12
N LEU A 753 1.91 45.86 8.17
CA LEU A 753 3.21 46.49 8.32
C LEU A 753 3.58 47.24 7.03
N SER A 754 4.18 48.41 7.17
CA SER A 754 4.69 49.13 6.01
C SER A 754 5.76 48.33 5.25
N GLU A 755 5.86 48.51 3.93
CA GLU A 755 6.92 47.89 3.12
C GLU A 755 8.32 48.09 3.70
N ALA A 756 8.59 49.30 4.27
CA ALA A 756 9.89 49.63 4.88
C ALA A 756 10.16 48.73 6.10
N LEU A 757 9.23 48.62 7.04
CA LEU A 757 9.36 47.77 8.22
C LEU A 757 9.46 46.30 7.84
N THR A 758 8.61 45.85 6.93
CA THR A 758 8.67 44.46 6.42
C THR A 758 10.04 44.14 5.83
N ALA A 759 10.59 45.03 4.96
CA ALA A 759 11.92 44.84 4.38
C ALA A 759 13.03 44.80 5.43
N ASP A 760 12.90 45.67 6.50
CA ASP A 760 13.86 45.71 7.59
C ASP A 760 13.86 44.42 8.42
N LEU A 761 12.68 43.88 8.76
CA LEU A 761 12.53 42.62 9.47
C LEU A 761 13.05 41.41 8.64
N LEU A 762 12.79 41.41 7.33
CA LEU A 762 13.37 40.43 6.44
C LEU A 762 14.90 40.49 6.35
N ARG A 763 15.49 41.72 6.42
CA ARG A 763 16.94 41.91 6.49
C ARG A 763 17.51 41.45 7.83
N PHE A 764 16.82 41.78 8.93
CA PHE A 764 17.18 41.27 10.25
C PHE A 764 17.20 39.76 10.28
N GLY A 765 16.13 39.08 9.83
CA GLY A 765 16.05 37.62 9.76
C GLY A 765 17.20 37.01 8.95
N ARG A 766 17.48 37.55 7.75
CA ARG A 766 18.63 37.08 6.93
C ARG A 766 19.99 37.27 7.62
N ARG A 767 20.19 38.33 8.35
CA ARG A 767 21.44 38.63 9.09
C ARG A 767 21.67 37.63 10.23
N VAL A 768 20.61 37.23 10.92
CA VAL A 768 20.64 36.31 12.06
C VAL A 768 20.50 34.85 11.60
N GLY A 769 20.02 34.58 10.38
CA GLY A 769 19.78 33.23 9.83
C GLY A 769 18.45 32.64 10.25
N ILE A 770 17.44 33.48 10.53
CA ILE A 770 16.11 33.08 10.97
C ILE A 770 15.02 33.46 9.96
N THR A 771 13.91 32.75 10.00
CA THR A 771 12.76 32.98 9.11
C THR A 771 11.89 34.16 9.60
N PRO A 772 11.13 34.82 8.72
CA PRO A 772 10.16 35.83 9.10
C PRO A 772 9.14 35.34 10.14
N ALA A 773 8.75 34.06 10.02
CA ALA A 773 7.85 33.44 10.99
C ALA A 773 8.39 33.46 12.41
N ILE A 774 9.67 33.15 12.60
CA ILE A 774 10.35 33.18 13.91
C ILE A 774 10.48 34.62 14.45
N VAL A 775 10.71 35.61 13.57
CA VAL A 775 10.78 37.00 13.98
C VAL A 775 9.44 37.48 14.59
N VAL A 776 8.33 37.21 13.89
CA VAL A 776 7.00 37.59 14.39
C VAL A 776 6.61 36.79 15.62
N GLN A 777 6.90 35.47 15.61
CA GLN A 777 6.64 34.58 16.73
C GLN A 777 7.36 35.05 18.00
N GLY A 778 8.64 35.42 17.90
CA GLY A 778 9.39 35.89 19.03
C GLY A 778 8.81 37.19 19.60
N ALA A 779 8.42 38.16 18.75
CA ALA A 779 7.75 39.36 19.18
C ALA A 779 6.45 39.06 19.94
N TYR A 780 5.64 38.11 19.42
CA TYR A 780 4.41 37.68 20.08
C TYR A 780 4.68 36.96 21.40
N MET A 781 5.69 36.11 21.48
CA MET A 781 6.07 35.41 22.73
C MET A 781 6.50 36.42 23.83
N LEU A 782 7.18 37.53 23.48
CA LEU A 782 7.52 38.56 24.46
C LEU A 782 6.27 39.27 25.00
N VAL A 783 5.25 39.46 24.17
CA VAL A 783 3.96 40.00 24.63
C VAL A 783 3.25 39.00 25.53
N VAL A 784 3.20 37.73 25.14
CA VAL A 784 2.59 36.65 25.95
C VAL A 784 3.32 36.51 27.30
N ARG A 785 4.66 36.64 27.35
CA ARG A 785 5.45 36.70 28.58
C ARG A 785 4.94 37.77 29.56
N GLN A 786 4.65 38.94 29.04
CA GLN A 786 4.12 40.03 29.87
C GLN A 786 2.71 39.71 30.37
N LEU A 787 1.85 39.16 29.51
CA LEU A 787 0.49 38.82 29.87
C LEU A 787 0.43 37.66 30.87
N ALA A 788 1.34 36.69 30.80
CA ALA A 788 1.45 35.56 31.70
C ALA A 788 2.18 35.92 33.03
N GLY A 789 2.86 37.06 33.09
CA GLY A 789 3.63 37.47 34.28
C GLY A 789 4.78 36.50 34.64
N SER A 790 5.31 35.76 33.66
CA SER A 790 6.33 34.73 33.87
C SER A 790 7.43 34.83 32.83
N ASN A 791 8.67 34.47 33.23
CA ASN A 791 9.79 34.37 32.29
C ASN A 791 9.72 33.08 31.45
N GLN A 792 8.95 32.09 31.90
CA GLN A 792 8.62 30.89 31.15
C GLN A 792 7.38 31.19 30.32
N VAL A 793 7.54 31.07 28.99
CA VAL A 793 6.46 31.34 28.05
C VAL A 793 6.23 30.09 27.18
N MET A 794 4.97 29.76 27.02
CA MET A 794 4.54 28.65 26.12
C MET A 794 3.38 29.14 25.27
N ILE A 795 3.50 28.93 23.94
CA ILE A 795 2.42 29.20 22.99
C ILE A 795 2.21 27.98 22.11
N GLY A 796 1.01 27.81 21.58
CA GLY A 796 0.77 26.90 20.49
C GLY A 796 1.27 27.44 19.16
N THR A 797 1.91 26.61 18.36
CA THR A 797 2.33 27.00 17.00
C THR A 797 1.83 25.98 15.99
N THR A 798 1.28 26.46 14.88
CA THR A 798 0.84 25.60 13.78
C THR A 798 2.03 25.24 12.89
N ARG A 799 2.20 23.94 12.64
CA ARG A 799 3.18 23.38 11.70
C ARG A 799 2.46 22.93 10.43
N SER A 800 3.10 23.05 9.27
CA SER A 800 2.47 22.68 7.99
C SER A 800 2.21 21.18 7.85
N GLY A 801 2.95 20.33 8.58
CA GLY A 801 2.88 18.87 8.47
C GLY A 801 3.26 18.31 7.10
N ARG A 802 3.66 19.17 6.15
CA ARG A 802 4.14 18.79 4.83
C ARG A 802 5.67 18.74 4.87
N SER A 803 6.24 17.55 4.56
CA SER A 803 7.68 17.33 4.72
C SER A 803 8.53 18.11 3.72
N GLY A 804 7.94 18.46 2.56
CA GLY A 804 8.66 19.03 1.41
C GLY A 804 9.60 18.03 0.73
N ILE A 805 9.59 16.76 1.15
CA ILE A 805 10.40 15.67 0.57
C ILE A 805 9.69 15.08 -0.63
N ASP A 806 8.38 14.82 -0.52
CA ASP A 806 7.57 14.32 -1.62
C ASP A 806 6.83 15.47 -2.31
N PRO A 807 7.15 15.79 -3.58
CA PRO A 807 6.46 16.86 -4.32
C PRO A 807 4.94 16.66 -4.46
N ARG A 808 4.44 15.42 -4.29
CA ARG A 808 3.01 15.11 -4.35
C ARG A 808 2.24 15.63 -3.14
N GLU A 809 2.91 15.85 -1.99
CA GLU A 809 2.32 16.46 -0.79
C GLU A 809 1.77 17.85 -1.08
N ASP A 810 2.46 18.62 -1.92
CA ASP A 810 2.05 19.99 -2.28
C ASP A 810 0.69 20.02 -3.00
N SER A 811 0.31 18.94 -3.67
CA SER A 811 -0.95 18.79 -4.40
C SER A 811 -1.99 17.96 -3.65
N GLY A 812 -1.71 17.54 -2.43
CA GLY A 812 -2.63 16.81 -1.55
C GLY A 812 -3.62 17.75 -0.86
N VAL A 813 -4.88 17.32 -0.73
CA VAL A 813 -5.91 17.97 0.09
C VAL A 813 -6.13 17.14 1.34
N GLY A 814 -6.16 17.79 2.51
CA GLY A 814 -6.35 17.13 3.80
C GLY A 814 -5.99 18.03 4.97
N LEU A 815 -6.15 17.54 6.19
CA LEU A 815 -5.64 18.19 7.38
C LEU A 815 -4.21 17.69 7.65
N TYR A 816 -3.21 18.39 7.11
CA TYR A 816 -1.79 18.07 7.30
C TYR A 816 -1.19 18.81 8.49
N ILE A 817 -1.74 20.00 8.82
CA ILE A 817 -1.22 20.80 9.93
C ILE A 817 -1.25 20.06 11.26
N ASN A 818 -0.36 20.44 12.17
CA ASN A 818 -0.43 20.06 13.58
C ASN A 818 -0.13 21.28 14.45
N THR A 819 -0.70 21.30 15.67
CA THR A 819 -0.45 22.34 16.66
C THR A 819 0.45 21.77 17.74
N LEU A 820 1.61 22.41 17.96
CA LEU A 820 2.62 21.98 18.90
C LEU A 820 2.96 23.09 19.90
N PRO A 821 3.29 22.76 21.16
CA PRO A 821 3.76 23.73 22.13
C PRO A 821 5.18 24.18 21.79
N VAL A 822 5.38 25.51 21.78
CA VAL A 822 6.70 26.10 21.75
C VAL A 822 6.94 26.77 23.11
N TYR A 823 7.88 26.22 23.86
CA TYR A 823 8.29 26.63 25.19
C TYR A 823 9.61 27.36 25.13
N SER A 824 9.77 28.42 25.88
CA SER A 824 11.05 29.11 26.08
C SER A 824 11.10 29.78 27.43
N GLU A 825 12.23 29.65 28.11
CA GLU A 825 12.58 30.54 29.22
C GLU A 825 13.34 31.77 28.69
N VAL A 826 12.74 32.96 28.81
CA VAL A 826 13.33 34.22 28.33
C VAL A 826 14.32 34.73 29.37
N LYS A 827 15.62 34.60 29.07
CA LYS A 827 16.71 34.97 29.96
C LYS A 827 17.28 36.38 29.61
N ASP A 828 17.37 37.29 30.56
CA ASP A 828 17.84 38.70 30.36
C ASP A 828 19.30 38.79 29.88
N ASN A 829 20.06 37.70 29.89
CA ASN A 829 21.46 37.66 29.46
C ASN A 829 21.68 37.19 28.00
N LEU A 830 20.64 36.85 27.29
CA LEU A 830 20.71 36.44 25.88
C LEU A 830 20.52 37.66 24.96
N SER A 831 21.17 37.65 23.81
CA SER A 831 20.80 38.59 22.74
C SER A 831 19.51 38.15 22.06
N VAL A 832 18.74 39.10 21.53
CA VAL A 832 17.51 38.78 20.75
C VAL A 832 17.81 37.81 19.61
N GLY A 833 18.92 38.01 18.89
CA GLY A 833 19.33 37.17 17.79
C GLY A 833 19.61 35.72 18.22
N ASP A 834 20.37 35.55 19.34
CA ASP A 834 20.68 34.21 19.84
C ASP A 834 19.44 33.47 20.35
N TRP A 835 18.54 34.16 21.04
CA TRP A 835 17.29 33.63 21.53
C TRP A 835 16.37 33.13 20.37
N LEU A 836 16.18 33.99 19.34
CA LEU A 836 15.36 33.64 18.18
C LEU A 836 15.98 32.50 17.36
N SER A 837 17.32 32.43 17.29
CA SER A 837 18.03 31.32 16.65
C SER A 837 17.81 30.00 17.41
N GLY A 838 17.81 30.06 18.75
CA GLY A 838 17.46 28.90 19.59
C GLY A 838 16.03 28.40 19.33
N LEU A 839 15.04 29.33 19.31
CA LEU A 839 13.66 29.00 18.99
C LEU A 839 13.52 28.29 17.62
N GLN A 840 14.26 28.76 16.60
CA GLN A 840 14.23 28.13 15.28
C GLN A 840 14.84 26.74 15.31
N GLN A 841 15.94 26.56 16.03
CA GLN A 841 16.60 25.25 16.15
C GLN A 841 15.68 24.23 16.86
N ASP A 842 15.09 24.62 17.99
CA ASP A 842 14.16 23.78 18.74
C ASP A 842 12.98 23.35 17.87
N GLN A 843 12.41 24.27 17.11
CA GLN A 843 11.29 23.96 16.23
C GLN A 843 11.69 23.09 15.04
N ALA A 844 12.92 23.19 14.53
CA ALA A 844 13.41 22.29 13.48
C ALA A 844 13.55 20.85 14.01
N GLU A 845 14.02 20.68 15.25
CA GLU A 845 14.13 19.38 15.90
C GLU A 845 12.77 18.76 16.20
N GLN A 846 11.79 19.56 16.65
CA GLN A 846 10.40 19.14 16.91
C GLN A 846 9.75 18.48 15.69
N GLY A 847 10.10 18.87 14.46
CA GLY A 847 9.54 18.33 13.23
C GLY A 847 9.63 16.81 13.10
N SER A 848 10.64 16.19 13.71
CA SER A 848 10.77 14.71 13.75
C SER A 848 9.80 14.03 14.73
N TYR A 849 9.21 14.78 15.67
CA TYR A 849 8.40 14.28 16.78
C TYR A 849 6.98 14.87 16.82
N GLU A 850 6.55 15.49 15.74
CA GLU A 850 5.24 16.15 15.61
C GLU A 850 4.04 15.20 15.60
N HIS A 851 4.29 13.89 15.49
CA HIS A 851 3.26 12.87 15.44
C HIS A 851 2.67 12.47 16.81
N LEU A 852 3.20 13.00 17.92
CA LEU A 852 2.58 12.82 19.24
C LEU A 852 1.38 13.77 19.40
N ALA A 853 0.25 13.27 19.90
CA ALA A 853 -0.93 14.07 20.15
C ALA A 853 -0.68 15.14 21.21
N LEU A 854 -1.25 16.36 21.02
CA LEU A 854 -1.07 17.46 21.97
C LEU A 854 -1.54 17.07 23.39
N ASN A 855 -2.61 16.29 23.51
CA ASN A 855 -3.09 15.77 24.79
C ASN A 855 -2.09 14.83 25.47
N ASP A 856 -1.30 14.07 24.70
CA ASP A 856 -0.24 13.23 25.27
C ASP A 856 0.97 14.05 25.68
N VAL A 857 1.33 15.08 24.91
CA VAL A 857 2.34 16.07 25.28
C VAL A 857 1.94 16.78 26.57
N GLN A 858 0.66 17.14 26.70
CA GLN A 858 0.13 17.83 27.88
C GLN A 858 0.32 17.02 29.17
N ARG A 859 0.14 15.70 29.12
CA ARG A 859 0.36 14.81 30.28
C ARG A 859 1.82 14.72 30.74
N LEU A 860 2.76 15.17 29.91
CA LEU A 860 4.19 15.18 30.25
C LEU A 860 4.61 16.43 31.05
N VAL A 861 3.74 17.45 31.13
CA VAL A 861 3.99 18.72 31.84
C VAL A 861 3.38 18.70 33.24
N PRO A 862 4.08 19.16 34.28
CA PRO A 862 3.52 19.27 35.62
C PRO A 862 2.23 20.12 35.63
N GLY A 863 1.16 19.59 36.21
CA GLY A 863 -0.14 20.30 36.26
C GLY A 863 -0.95 20.22 34.95
N GLY A 864 -0.45 19.60 33.88
CA GLY A 864 -1.15 19.45 32.61
C GLY A 864 -2.39 18.54 32.67
N GLU A 865 -2.52 17.72 33.71
CA GLU A 865 -3.68 16.82 33.92
C GLU A 865 -4.97 17.56 34.36
N SER A 866 -4.88 18.83 34.70
CA SER A 866 -5.97 19.58 35.34
C SER A 866 -7.07 20.07 34.39
N GLY A 867 -7.06 19.69 33.11
CA GLY A 867 -8.11 20.02 32.14
C GLY A 867 -8.05 21.45 31.54
N SER A 868 -7.15 22.32 32.02
CA SER A 868 -6.82 23.58 31.38
C SER A 868 -5.69 23.36 30.39
N GLY A 869 -5.87 23.53 29.08
CA GLY A 869 -4.84 23.31 28.06
C GLY A 869 -3.43 23.80 28.44
N LEU A 870 -2.40 23.39 27.68
CA LEU A 870 -1.01 23.78 27.94
C LEU A 870 -0.75 25.31 27.76
N PHE A 871 -1.49 25.95 26.89
CA PHE A 871 -1.37 27.33 26.51
C PHE A 871 -2.71 27.93 26.11
N GLU A 872 -2.83 29.26 26.28
CA GLU A 872 -4.00 30.05 25.88
C GLU A 872 -3.72 30.96 24.69
N ALA A 873 -2.46 31.04 24.26
CA ALA A 873 -2.01 31.83 23.14
C ALA A 873 -1.55 30.96 21.99
N MET A 874 -2.00 31.26 20.76
CA MET A 874 -1.65 30.53 19.55
C MET A 874 -1.00 31.45 18.52
N TYR A 875 -0.06 30.91 17.74
CA TYR A 875 0.60 31.58 16.62
C TYR A 875 0.50 30.80 15.35
N VAL A 876 0.13 31.44 14.26
CA VAL A 876 0.03 30.87 12.93
C VAL A 876 0.77 31.76 11.93
N PHE A 877 1.62 31.18 11.09
CA PHE A 877 2.21 31.88 9.95
C PHE A 877 1.69 31.29 8.65
N GLU A 878 0.88 32.09 7.95
CA GLU A 878 0.24 31.67 6.69
C GLU A 878 1.10 32.13 5.51
N ASN A 879 1.82 31.19 4.92
CA ASN A 879 2.58 31.40 3.69
C ASN A 879 2.07 30.46 2.61
N TYR A 880 0.77 30.62 2.27
CA TYR A 880 0.16 29.77 1.25
C TYR A 880 0.64 30.18 -0.14
N PRO A 881 1.06 29.23 -1.00
CA PRO A 881 1.44 29.58 -2.36
C PRO A 881 0.22 30.08 -3.13
N GLU A 882 0.34 31.27 -3.75
CA GLU A 882 -0.62 31.69 -4.76
C GLU A 882 -0.49 30.77 -5.98
N ARG A 883 -1.33 29.75 -6.06
CA ARG A 883 -1.36 28.84 -7.20
C ARG A 883 -2.27 29.41 -8.27
N ALA A 884 -1.66 30.05 -9.27
CA ALA A 884 -2.38 30.48 -10.47
C ALA A 884 -2.90 29.26 -11.25
N SER A 885 -4.14 29.34 -11.75
CA SER A 885 -4.65 28.35 -12.72
C SER A 885 -3.77 28.34 -13.98
N SER A 886 -3.59 27.14 -14.53
CA SER A 886 -2.96 26.96 -15.85
C SER A 886 -3.82 27.49 -17.00
N ALA A 887 -5.11 27.74 -16.76
CA ALA A 887 -6.06 28.26 -17.73
C ALA A 887 -5.84 29.75 -17.97
N GLN A 888 -5.38 30.11 -19.16
CA GLN A 888 -5.25 31.49 -19.62
C GLN A 888 -6.15 31.72 -20.84
N GLY A 889 -6.93 32.81 -20.87
CA GLY A 889 -7.72 33.20 -22.03
C GLY A 889 -8.92 34.08 -21.69
N ALA A 890 -9.47 34.77 -22.69
CA ALA A 890 -10.71 35.54 -22.56
C ALA A 890 -11.88 34.55 -22.30
N GLY A 891 -12.58 34.68 -21.16
CA GLY A 891 -13.69 33.83 -20.76
C GLY A 891 -13.31 32.68 -19.81
N ALA A 892 -12.02 32.55 -19.39
CA ALA A 892 -11.64 31.58 -18.37
C ALA A 892 -12.36 31.89 -17.04
N LEU A 893 -12.80 30.83 -16.34
CA LEU A 893 -13.36 30.96 -15.00
C LEU A 893 -12.31 31.57 -14.06
N GLN A 894 -12.71 32.58 -13.33
CA GLN A 894 -11.91 33.20 -12.29
C GLN A 894 -12.67 33.13 -10.97
N ALA A 895 -11.96 32.98 -9.90
CA ALA A 895 -12.52 32.93 -8.56
C ALA A 895 -11.74 33.89 -7.64
N ARG A 896 -12.46 34.74 -6.93
CA ARG A 896 -11.89 35.70 -5.98
C ARG A 896 -12.48 35.43 -4.60
N LEU A 897 -11.62 35.19 -3.61
CA LEU A 897 -12.06 35.06 -2.22
C LEU A 897 -12.65 36.39 -1.73
N ILE A 898 -13.88 36.35 -1.25
CA ILE A 898 -14.60 37.56 -0.74
C ILE A 898 -14.92 37.47 0.74
N SER A 899 -14.95 36.27 1.31
CA SER A 899 -15.12 36.06 2.76
C SER A 899 -14.49 34.73 3.16
N ALA A 900 -13.83 34.71 4.32
CA ALA A 900 -13.36 33.51 4.98
C ALA A 900 -13.65 33.64 6.47
N PHE A 901 -14.31 32.64 7.03
CA PHE A 901 -14.53 32.52 8.47
C PHE A 901 -13.81 31.25 8.96
N ASP A 902 -12.84 31.46 9.83
CA ASP A 902 -12.09 30.42 10.50
C ASP A 902 -11.92 30.86 11.96
N ALA A 903 -12.46 30.07 12.89
CA ALA A 903 -12.37 30.35 14.32
C ALA A 903 -11.43 29.34 15.00
N THR A 904 -10.86 29.74 16.12
CA THR A 904 -9.99 28.89 16.95
C THR A 904 -10.53 28.83 18.36
N GLN A 905 -10.33 27.72 19.06
CA GLN A 905 -10.72 27.58 20.47
C GLN A 905 -9.81 28.37 21.43
N TYR A 906 -8.69 28.86 20.95
CA TYR A 906 -7.72 29.53 21.81
C TYR A 906 -8.15 31.00 22.11
N PRO A 907 -8.08 31.42 23.40
CA PRO A 907 -8.51 32.74 23.80
C PRO A 907 -7.81 33.90 23.06
N LEU A 908 -6.57 33.69 22.60
CA LEU A 908 -5.77 34.69 21.87
C LEU A 908 -4.97 34.01 20.74
N ALA A 909 -5.19 34.37 19.50
CA ALA A 909 -4.47 33.82 18.35
C ALA A 909 -3.94 34.92 17.44
N LEU A 910 -2.63 34.93 17.21
CA LEU A 910 -1.97 35.80 16.24
C LEU A 910 -1.68 35.05 14.95
N GLN A 911 -2.23 35.55 13.86
CA GLN A 911 -1.95 35.09 12.49
C GLN A 911 -1.08 36.13 11.79
N ALA A 912 0.00 35.68 11.15
CA ALA A 912 0.83 36.52 10.27
C ALA A 912 0.76 35.97 8.85
N PHE A 913 0.65 36.80 7.83
CA PHE A 913 0.49 36.46 6.44
C PHE A 913 1.17 37.45 5.48
N GLY A 914 1.40 37.02 4.25
CA GLY A 914 1.98 37.87 3.20
C GLY A 914 3.49 37.71 3.03
N ALA A 915 3.99 37.92 1.81
CA ALA A 915 5.40 37.79 1.45
C ALA A 915 6.07 39.14 1.15
N GLY A 916 5.32 40.15 0.65
CA GLY A 916 5.84 41.47 0.33
C GLY A 916 5.53 42.54 1.40
N GLU A 917 4.32 42.52 1.90
CA GLU A 917 3.86 43.25 3.07
C GLU A 917 3.35 42.27 4.11
N LEU A 918 3.87 42.29 5.32
CA LEU A 918 3.41 41.42 6.40
C LEU A 918 2.11 41.96 6.97
N GLY A 919 1.04 41.18 6.88
CA GLY A 919 -0.21 41.41 7.57
C GLY A 919 -0.26 40.65 8.89
N LEU A 920 -0.86 41.22 9.90
CA LEU A 920 -1.11 40.64 11.21
C LEU A 920 -2.61 40.65 11.49
N ARG A 921 -3.16 39.54 11.98
CA ARG A 921 -4.53 39.40 12.46
C ARG A 921 -4.50 38.79 13.86
N LEU A 922 -5.01 39.50 14.83
CA LEU A 922 -5.19 39.02 16.19
C LEU A 922 -6.66 38.68 16.39
N THR A 923 -6.96 37.41 16.60
CA THR A 923 -8.29 36.92 16.98
C THR A 923 -8.35 36.70 18.49
N TYR A 924 -9.43 37.12 19.15
CA TYR A 924 -9.58 37.04 20.59
C TYR A 924 -10.99 36.65 21.02
N ASP A 925 -11.12 35.91 22.11
CA ASP A 925 -12.38 35.60 22.75
C ASP A 925 -12.97 36.83 23.45
N ARG A 926 -14.14 37.29 23.00
CA ARG A 926 -14.84 38.46 23.57
C ARG A 926 -15.32 38.21 25.00
N GLY A 927 -15.47 36.98 25.44
CA GLY A 927 -15.78 36.64 26.83
C GLY A 927 -14.61 36.92 27.79
N ARG A 928 -13.37 36.93 27.26
CA ARG A 928 -12.14 37.15 28.05
C ARG A 928 -11.44 38.49 27.77
N PHE A 929 -11.53 38.95 26.53
CA PHE A 929 -10.82 40.18 26.10
C PHE A 929 -11.78 41.21 25.53
N GLY A 930 -11.66 42.51 26.00
CA GLY A 930 -12.30 43.64 25.33
C GLY A 930 -11.52 44.04 24.07
N GLN A 931 -12.20 44.70 23.12
CA GLN A 931 -11.59 45.18 21.88
C GLN A 931 -10.39 46.10 22.13
N GLU A 932 -10.46 46.97 23.17
CA GLU A 932 -9.38 47.86 23.54
C GLU A 932 -8.14 47.10 24.05
N ALA A 933 -8.34 46.06 24.87
CA ALA A 933 -7.26 45.20 25.35
C ALA A 933 -6.58 44.45 24.20
N ALA A 934 -7.35 43.86 23.26
CA ALA A 934 -6.82 43.22 22.08
C ALA A 934 -6.06 44.21 21.18
N GLY A 935 -6.57 45.42 21.03
CA GLY A 935 -5.86 46.52 20.35
C GLY A 935 -4.50 46.83 20.98
N HIS A 936 -4.44 46.91 22.31
CA HIS A 936 -3.18 47.10 23.02
C HIS A 936 -2.18 45.97 22.83
N VAL A 937 -2.64 44.71 22.85
CA VAL A 937 -1.80 43.52 22.53
C VAL A 937 -1.19 43.66 21.13
N MET A 938 -1.99 43.99 20.12
CA MET A 938 -1.50 44.22 18.75
C MET A 938 -0.46 45.36 18.70
N GLN A 939 -0.72 46.47 19.35
CA GLN A 939 0.23 47.57 19.38
C GLN A 939 1.56 47.23 20.07
N GLN A 940 1.53 46.39 21.11
CA GLN A 940 2.75 45.89 21.75
C GLN A 940 3.54 44.99 20.80
N VAL A 941 2.89 44.11 20.06
CA VAL A 941 3.55 43.26 19.04
C VAL A 941 4.23 44.12 17.98
N LEU A 942 3.53 45.15 17.46
CA LEU A 942 4.07 46.08 16.46
C LEU A 942 5.27 46.87 17.02
N HIS A 943 5.18 47.28 18.25
CA HIS A 943 6.27 47.99 18.90
C HIS A 943 7.53 47.16 19.07
N ILE A 944 7.40 45.90 19.46
CA ILE A 944 8.53 44.97 19.58
C ILE A 944 9.13 44.68 18.20
N LEU A 945 8.28 44.47 17.17
CA LEU A 945 8.76 44.29 15.79
C LEU A 945 9.55 45.53 15.29
N ASP A 946 9.10 46.74 15.61
CA ASP A 946 9.85 47.97 15.26
C ASP A 946 11.20 48.04 15.98
N GLN A 947 11.27 47.58 17.24
CA GLN A 947 12.53 47.47 17.96
C GLN A 947 13.47 46.44 17.38
N PHE A 948 12.96 45.24 16.92
CA PHE A 948 13.78 44.20 16.32
C PHE A 948 14.53 44.68 15.06
N ARG A 949 14.01 45.69 14.37
CA ARG A 949 14.68 46.30 13.23
C ARG A 949 16.10 46.85 13.60
N ASP A 950 16.23 47.46 14.76
CA ASP A 950 17.44 48.19 15.20
C ASP A 950 18.37 47.30 16.06
N LEU A 951 17.85 46.20 16.63
CA LEU A 951 18.56 45.28 17.52
C LEU A 951 19.41 44.26 16.74
N GLY A 952 20.71 44.46 16.66
CA GLY A 952 21.64 43.46 16.07
C GLY A 952 22.23 42.49 17.10
N SER A 953 22.63 43.02 18.27
CA SER A 953 23.34 42.29 19.34
C SER A 953 22.90 42.71 20.75
N GLU A 954 21.78 43.38 20.87
CA GLU A 954 21.26 43.79 22.16
C GLU A 954 20.53 42.65 22.88
N ARG A 955 20.45 42.76 24.23
CA ARG A 955 19.86 41.68 25.07
C ARG A 955 18.34 41.71 24.98
N VAL A 956 17.73 40.54 25.19
CA VAL A 956 16.27 40.33 25.19
C VAL A 956 15.56 41.18 26.23
#